data_b709d2d95a23f67abae9368a4f0e3ba5
#
_entry.id   b709d2d95a23f67abae9368a4f0e3ba5
#
_cell.length_a   1.000
_cell.length_b   1.000
_cell.length_c   1.000
_cell.angle_alpha   90.00
_cell.angle_beta   90.00
_cell.angle_gamma   90.00
#
_symmetry.space_group_name_H-M   'P 1'
#
loop_
_entity.id
_entity.type
_entity.pdbx_description
1 polymer ?
#
loop_
_entity_poly.entity_id
_entity_poly.type
_entity_poly.pdbx_seq_one_letter_code
_entity_poly.pdbx_strand_id
1 'polypeptide(L)'
;MQKNLVIVESPAKAKTIEKFLGKDYKVLSSYGHIRDLKKKEFSIDIDKDFKPHYEIPGDKKKVVEELKAEAKEAETVWLASDEDREGEAIAWHLYEVLKLQPEHTKRIVFHEITQSAILKAIEQPRNIDINLVDAQQARRILDRIVGFELSPVLWKKVKPALSAGRVQSVAVRLIVEREREIQAFQSEASYRVTAVFLVPDADGKPVEMKAELSRRIKTKAEAQKFLESCRSASFTIHDISTRPLKKSPAAPFTTSTLQQEAARKLGFTVAQTMMVAQRLYESGKITYMRTDSVNLSELAVNSSKAVIADMMGERYVYPRHFATKTKGAQEAHEAIRPTYMENAKIEGTPQERKLYDLIWKRTIASQMADAEVEKTTVSIGISNEADTFNATGEVVKFDGFLHVYRESIDEDTEQEDETRLLPPLKKGQVLHHQSIIATERFTQHPPRYTEASLVRKLEELGIGRPSTYAPTISTIQQRGYVEKGEKSGEERSYNILSLQDSKITDVTQTEITGAEKAKLMPTDTGTVVNDFLMEYFPNILDYNFTASVEKQFDEIAEGEKKWTAILKDFYKDFHPSVENTLATKNAHKAGERILGEEPGSGKQVSVKIGRFGPVVQIGTAGDNEKPRFAQLKKDMSIETITLEEALELFKLPRTLGEYEGKTVTIGTGRYGPYVHNNGMYTSLPKTIDPLEITLAEAIQLIQEKKDAEAQKHIKKFEEEPELEILNGRYGQHISYKGSNYKIPKDIIPQDLNLDACREIIKLQSDPDAPKAKRGKYTKKKK
;
A
#
# COMPACT_ATOMS: atom_id res chain seq x y z
N MET A 1 -39.24 -12.68 -29.23
CA MET A 1 -39.00 -11.39 -28.56
C MET A 1 -38.48 -11.68 -27.18
N GLN A 2 -37.42 -11.04 -26.83
CA GLN A 2 -36.81 -11.18 -25.52
C GLN A 2 -37.53 -10.27 -24.53
N LYS A 3 -38.10 -10.82 -23.44
CA LYS A 3 -38.94 -10.02 -22.55
C LYS A 3 -38.14 -9.07 -21.68
N ASN A 4 -36.96 -9.51 -21.18
CA ASN A 4 -36.20 -8.77 -20.19
C ASN A 4 -34.73 -8.66 -20.57
N LEU A 5 -34.17 -7.45 -20.54
CA LEU A 5 -32.75 -7.19 -20.65
C LEU A 5 -32.21 -6.71 -19.28
N VAL A 6 -31.25 -7.43 -18.72
CA VAL A 6 -30.55 -7.04 -17.48
C VAL A 6 -29.19 -6.51 -17.85
N ILE A 7 -28.84 -5.29 -17.40
CA ILE A 7 -27.55 -4.67 -17.66
C ILE A 7 -26.79 -4.53 -16.35
N VAL A 8 -25.62 -5.14 -16.28
CA VAL A 8 -24.66 -5.09 -15.16
C VAL A 8 -23.35 -4.44 -15.59
N GLU A 9 -22.46 -4.12 -14.65
CA GLU A 9 -21.21 -3.45 -14.97
C GLU A 9 -20.06 -4.37 -15.39
N SER A 10 -20.11 -5.68 -15.10
CA SER A 10 -19.01 -6.59 -15.46
C SER A 10 -19.49 -7.89 -16.15
N PRO A 11 -18.70 -8.45 -17.08
CA PRO A 11 -19.03 -9.72 -17.74
C PRO A 11 -19.07 -10.91 -16.77
N ALA A 12 -18.26 -10.90 -15.71
CA ALA A 12 -18.24 -11.95 -14.71
C ALA A 12 -19.56 -11.97 -13.92
N LYS A 13 -20.03 -10.79 -13.51
CA LYS A 13 -21.33 -10.59 -12.86
C LYS A 13 -22.48 -11.02 -13.77
N ALA A 14 -22.43 -10.63 -15.07
CA ALA A 14 -23.43 -11.04 -16.04
C ALA A 14 -23.56 -12.58 -16.11
N LYS A 15 -22.44 -13.26 -16.26
CA LYS A 15 -22.39 -14.73 -16.33
C LYS A 15 -22.91 -15.41 -15.06
N THR A 16 -22.71 -14.82 -13.89
CA THR A 16 -23.20 -15.36 -12.61
C THR A 16 -24.71 -15.17 -12.48
N ILE A 17 -25.23 -13.98 -12.78
CA ILE A 17 -26.64 -13.63 -12.66
C ILE A 17 -27.50 -14.37 -13.70
N GLU A 18 -27.01 -14.51 -14.94
CA GLU A 18 -27.74 -15.22 -16.02
C GLU A 18 -28.09 -16.65 -15.63
N LYS A 19 -27.28 -17.32 -14.82
CA LYS A 19 -27.56 -18.69 -14.32
C LYS A 19 -28.75 -18.74 -13.35
N PHE A 20 -29.07 -17.63 -12.70
CA PHE A 20 -30.15 -17.56 -11.71
C PHE A 20 -31.48 -17.13 -12.33
N LEU A 21 -31.41 -16.42 -13.44
CA LEU A 21 -32.57 -15.92 -14.17
C LEU A 21 -32.98 -16.92 -15.29
N GLY A 22 -34.23 -17.07 -15.53
CA GLY A 22 -34.74 -18.00 -16.55
C GLY A 22 -34.52 -17.48 -17.99
N LYS A 23 -35.00 -18.26 -18.97
CA LYS A 23 -34.83 -17.98 -20.42
C LYS A 23 -35.47 -16.68 -20.92
N ASP A 24 -36.33 -16.07 -20.12
CA ASP A 24 -36.99 -14.79 -20.42
C ASP A 24 -36.07 -13.58 -20.16
N TYR A 25 -34.87 -13.79 -19.62
CA TYR A 25 -33.88 -12.77 -19.28
C TYR A 25 -32.60 -12.94 -20.09
N LYS A 26 -32.12 -11.86 -20.67
CA LYS A 26 -30.77 -11.73 -21.24
C LYS A 26 -29.93 -10.81 -20.34
N VAL A 27 -28.75 -11.25 -19.98
CA VAL A 27 -27.87 -10.47 -19.12
C VAL A 27 -26.66 -10.00 -19.91
N LEU A 28 -26.48 -8.69 -19.99
CA LEU A 28 -25.34 -8.06 -20.68
C LEU A 28 -24.54 -7.17 -19.75
N SER A 29 -23.32 -6.87 -20.16
CA SER A 29 -22.41 -6.00 -19.39
C SER A 29 -22.15 -4.68 -20.10
N SER A 30 -22.14 -3.58 -19.34
CA SER A 30 -21.67 -2.27 -19.79
C SER A 30 -20.15 -2.11 -19.75
N TYR A 31 -19.44 -3.08 -19.14
CA TYR A 31 -18.01 -2.98 -18.88
C TYR A 31 -17.62 -1.72 -18.06
N GLY A 32 -18.41 -1.38 -17.05
CA GLY A 32 -18.28 -0.20 -16.23
C GLY A 32 -18.95 1.03 -16.81
N HIS A 33 -18.43 2.22 -16.57
CA HIS A 33 -18.97 3.47 -17.09
C HIS A 33 -18.95 3.52 -18.63
N ILE A 34 -20.08 3.89 -19.24
CA ILE A 34 -20.23 4.02 -20.69
C ILE A 34 -20.06 5.44 -21.18
N ARG A 35 -20.09 6.44 -20.30
CA ARG A 35 -19.76 7.84 -20.61
C ARG A 35 -19.02 8.48 -19.44
N ASP A 36 -18.19 9.49 -19.73
CA ASP A 36 -17.44 10.27 -18.74
C ASP A 36 -17.21 11.68 -19.26
N LEU A 37 -16.70 12.58 -18.41
CA LEU A 37 -16.19 13.88 -18.81
C LEU A 37 -15.03 13.69 -19.78
N LYS A 38 -14.92 14.55 -20.79
CA LYS A 38 -13.84 14.48 -21.80
C LYS A 38 -12.46 14.49 -21.11
N LYS A 39 -11.55 13.61 -21.57
CA LYS A 39 -10.26 13.41 -20.89
C LYS A 39 -9.33 14.63 -20.93
N LYS A 40 -9.35 15.40 -22.02
CA LYS A 40 -8.42 16.49 -22.27
C LYS A 40 -9.01 17.88 -22.09
N GLU A 41 -10.29 17.99 -21.84
CA GLU A 41 -11.01 19.25 -21.70
C GLU A 41 -11.56 19.40 -20.27
N PHE A 42 -11.78 20.63 -19.85
CA PHE A 42 -12.38 20.92 -18.54
C PHE A 42 -13.76 20.28 -18.42
N SER A 43 -14.58 20.39 -19.46
CA SER A 43 -15.88 19.73 -19.64
C SER A 43 -16.93 20.09 -18.59
N ILE A 44 -16.84 21.27 -17.98
CA ILE A 44 -17.78 21.79 -16.99
C ILE A 44 -18.11 23.22 -17.37
N ASP A 45 -19.40 23.56 -17.46
CA ASP A 45 -19.90 24.91 -17.68
C ASP A 45 -20.22 25.56 -16.35
N ILE A 46 -19.28 26.38 -15.85
CA ILE A 46 -19.37 27.03 -14.54
C ILE A 46 -20.58 27.97 -14.47
N ASP A 47 -20.83 28.74 -15.53
CA ASP A 47 -21.89 29.75 -15.61
C ASP A 47 -23.29 29.12 -15.67
N LYS A 48 -23.38 27.84 -16.04
CA LYS A 48 -24.62 27.06 -16.06
C LYS A 48 -24.69 26.05 -14.91
N ASP A 49 -24.50 26.53 -13.70
CA ASP A 49 -24.58 25.73 -12.47
C ASP A 49 -23.71 24.45 -12.51
N PHE A 50 -22.46 24.57 -13.00
CA PHE A 50 -21.49 23.49 -13.11
C PHE A 50 -21.94 22.34 -14.01
N LYS A 51 -22.72 22.60 -15.04
CA LYS A 51 -23.26 21.60 -15.96
C LYS A 51 -22.13 20.78 -16.61
N PRO A 52 -22.09 19.45 -16.39
CA PRO A 52 -21.08 18.61 -17.00
C PRO A 52 -21.36 18.30 -18.47
N HIS A 53 -20.32 18.22 -19.29
CA HIS A 53 -20.37 17.77 -20.68
C HIS A 53 -19.78 16.36 -20.78
N TYR A 54 -20.65 15.37 -20.83
CA TYR A 54 -20.26 13.97 -20.96
C TYR A 54 -20.07 13.55 -22.40
N GLU A 55 -19.13 12.63 -22.63
CA GLU A 55 -18.93 11.95 -23.91
C GLU A 55 -18.89 10.43 -23.73
N ILE A 56 -19.19 9.70 -24.80
CA ILE A 56 -18.99 8.25 -24.84
C ILE A 56 -17.57 8.00 -25.34
N PRO A 57 -16.67 7.42 -24.52
CA PRO A 57 -15.31 7.09 -24.91
C PRO A 57 -15.28 6.19 -26.15
N GLY A 58 -14.26 6.35 -27.00
CA GLY A 58 -14.16 5.63 -28.28
C GLY A 58 -14.22 4.10 -28.15
N ASP A 59 -13.60 3.57 -27.08
CA ASP A 59 -13.58 2.15 -26.74
C ASP A 59 -14.94 1.62 -26.26
N LYS A 60 -15.87 2.50 -25.87
CA LYS A 60 -17.22 2.14 -25.40
C LYS A 60 -18.29 2.18 -26.49
N LYS A 61 -18.03 2.76 -27.65
CA LYS A 61 -19.03 2.96 -28.70
C LYS A 61 -19.70 1.66 -29.13
N LYS A 62 -18.92 0.59 -29.36
CA LYS A 62 -19.45 -0.73 -29.76
C LYS A 62 -20.38 -1.33 -28.70
N VAL A 63 -19.99 -1.25 -27.43
CA VAL A 63 -20.81 -1.74 -26.31
C VAL A 63 -22.11 -0.95 -26.22
N VAL A 64 -22.06 0.36 -26.37
CA VAL A 64 -23.26 1.21 -26.36
C VAL A 64 -24.19 0.90 -27.54
N GLU A 65 -23.65 0.65 -28.73
CA GLU A 65 -24.42 0.26 -29.92
C GLU A 65 -25.13 -1.09 -29.71
N GLU A 66 -24.41 -2.08 -29.15
CA GLU A 66 -24.99 -3.39 -28.79
C GLU A 66 -26.10 -3.25 -27.75
N LEU A 67 -25.84 -2.53 -26.65
CA LEU A 67 -26.84 -2.30 -25.61
C LEU A 67 -28.06 -1.53 -26.12
N LYS A 68 -27.89 -0.59 -27.05
CA LYS A 68 -29.02 0.12 -27.71
C LYS A 68 -29.86 -0.78 -28.56
N ALA A 69 -29.26 -1.69 -29.32
CA ALA A 69 -29.98 -2.63 -30.15
C ALA A 69 -30.83 -3.56 -29.29
N GLU A 70 -30.22 -4.15 -28.25
CA GLU A 70 -30.91 -5.08 -27.34
C GLU A 70 -32.01 -4.41 -26.50
N ALA A 71 -31.78 -3.18 -26.04
CA ALA A 71 -32.76 -2.43 -25.27
C ALA A 71 -34.01 -2.06 -26.08
N LYS A 72 -33.90 -1.92 -27.40
CA LYS A 72 -35.04 -1.68 -28.28
C LYS A 72 -35.94 -2.93 -28.49
N GLU A 73 -35.36 -4.11 -28.36
CA GLU A 73 -36.08 -5.40 -28.54
C GLU A 73 -36.66 -5.90 -27.21
N ALA A 74 -36.21 -5.40 -26.09
CA ALA A 74 -36.66 -5.79 -24.75
C ALA A 74 -37.97 -5.05 -24.36
N GLU A 75 -38.91 -5.77 -23.74
CA GLU A 75 -40.08 -5.17 -23.11
C GLU A 75 -39.73 -4.40 -21.83
N THR A 76 -38.77 -4.92 -21.05
CA THR A 76 -38.31 -4.28 -19.83
C THR A 76 -36.78 -4.32 -19.75
N VAL A 77 -36.17 -3.19 -19.40
CA VAL A 77 -34.74 -3.06 -19.16
C VAL A 77 -34.48 -2.93 -17.65
N TRP A 78 -33.69 -3.84 -17.14
CA TRP A 78 -33.28 -3.90 -15.71
C TRP A 78 -31.89 -3.39 -15.54
N LEU A 79 -31.70 -2.30 -14.79
CA LEU A 79 -30.41 -1.74 -14.46
C LEU A 79 -29.94 -2.33 -13.13
N ALA A 80 -28.91 -3.19 -13.18
CA ALA A 80 -28.45 -4.05 -12.08
C ALA A 80 -26.98 -3.81 -11.70
N SER A 81 -26.55 -2.55 -11.79
CA SER A 81 -25.23 -2.13 -11.28
C SER A 81 -25.18 -2.16 -9.74
N ASP A 82 -23.96 -2.11 -9.17
CA ASP A 82 -23.73 -2.16 -7.73
C ASP A 82 -24.54 -1.10 -6.95
N GLU A 83 -24.71 -1.30 -5.66
CA GLU A 83 -25.50 -0.44 -4.79
C GLU A 83 -24.70 0.73 -4.20
N ASP A 84 -23.61 1.10 -4.81
CA ASP A 84 -22.88 2.30 -4.42
C ASP A 84 -23.18 3.48 -5.38
N ARG A 85 -22.65 4.67 -5.04
CA ARG A 85 -22.81 5.88 -5.86
C ARG A 85 -22.29 5.73 -7.29
N GLU A 86 -21.22 4.94 -7.47
CA GLU A 86 -20.66 4.67 -8.80
C GLU A 86 -21.59 3.79 -9.62
N GLY A 87 -22.17 2.73 -9.01
CA GLY A 87 -23.16 1.89 -9.66
C GLY A 87 -24.44 2.64 -9.99
N GLU A 88 -24.90 3.55 -9.11
CA GLU A 88 -26.07 4.39 -9.38
C GLU A 88 -25.82 5.35 -10.54
N ALA A 89 -24.65 5.96 -10.61
CA ALA A 89 -24.24 6.80 -11.73
C ALA A 89 -24.13 6.00 -13.05
N ILE A 90 -23.65 4.75 -13.01
CA ILE A 90 -23.63 3.85 -14.18
C ILE A 90 -25.07 3.60 -14.66
N ALA A 91 -25.99 3.28 -13.76
CA ALA A 91 -27.42 3.07 -14.09
C ALA A 91 -28.03 4.31 -14.74
N TRP A 92 -27.79 5.49 -14.17
CA TRP A 92 -28.27 6.77 -14.72
C TRP A 92 -27.65 7.07 -16.09
N HIS A 93 -26.35 6.85 -16.27
CA HIS A 93 -25.70 7.02 -17.57
C HIS A 93 -26.24 6.07 -18.64
N LEU A 94 -26.56 4.82 -18.28
CA LEU A 94 -27.22 3.87 -19.17
C LEU A 94 -28.62 4.36 -19.55
N TYR A 95 -29.40 4.78 -18.57
CA TYR A 95 -30.74 5.32 -18.77
C TYR A 95 -30.75 6.46 -19.80
N GLU A 96 -29.87 7.45 -19.61
CA GLU A 96 -29.73 8.62 -20.49
C GLU A 96 -29.22 8.25 -21.91
N VAL A 97 -28.14 7.46 -22.00
CA VAL A 97 -27.49 7.13 -23.28
C VAL A 97 -28.33 6.20 -24.14
N LEU A 98 -29.01 5.25 -23.52
CA LEU A 98 -29.89 4.30 -24.23
C LEU A 98 -31.28 4.91 -24.51
N LYS A 99 -31.58 6.11 -23.94
CA LYS A 99 -32.87 6.80 -24.02
C LYS A 99 -34.02 5.92 -23.57
N LEU A 100 -33.84 5.30 -22.40
CA LEU A 100 -34.85 4.38 -21.85
C LEU A 100 -36.12 5.13 -21.42
N GLN A 101 -37.26 4.46 -21.46
CA GLN A 101 -38.51 5.01 -20.98
C GLN A 101 -38.77 4.59 -19.54
N PRO A 102 -39.25 5.48 -18.66
CA PRO A 102 -39.47 5.17 -17.24
C PRO A 102 -40.36 3.95 -17.00
N GLU A 103 -41.40 3.77 -17.84
CA GLU A 103 -42.39 2.70 -17.72
C GLU A 103 -41.79 1.31 -17.99
N HIS A 104 -40.74 1.27 -18.81
CA HIS A 104 -40.05 0.04 -19.24
C HIS A 104 -38.69 -0.13 -18.58
N THR A 105 -38.33 0.72 -17.60
CA THR A 105 -37.04 0.67 -16.93
C THR A 105 -37.19 0.38 -15.44
N LYS A 106 -36.44 -0.58 -14.95
CA LYS A 106 -36.41 -0.99 -13.54
C LYS A 106 -34.98 -0.94 -13.01
N ARG A 107 -34.79 -0.42 -11.81
CA ARG A 107 -33.51 -0.45 -11.06
C ARG A 107 -33.61 -1.54 -10.00
N ILE A 108 -32.65 -2.45 -9.98
CA ILE A 108 -32.51 -3.45 -8.92
C ILE A 108 -31.16 -3.33 -8.24
N VAL A 109 -31.15 -3.56 -6.94
CA VAL A 109 -29.95 -3.53 -6.10
C VAL A 109 -29.88 -4.78 -5.23
N PHE A 110 -28.70 -5.24 -4.95
CA PHE A 110 -28.44 -6.41 -4.12
C PHE A 110 -27.03 -6.34 -3.50
N HIS A 111 -26.92 -6.77 -2.25
CA HIS A 111 -25.66 -6.78 -1.50
C HIS A 111 -24.82 -8.04 -1.80
N GLU A 112 -25.42 -9.07 -2.36
CA GLU A 112 -24.78 -10.35 -2.69
C GLU A 112 -25.35 -10.92 -3.98
N ILE A 113 -24.53 -11.69 -4.69
CA ILE A 113 -24.94 -12.33 -5.94
C ILE A 113 -25.30 -13.80 -5.66
N THR A 114 -26.44 -13.99 -5.01
CA THR A 114 -27.08 -15.30 -4.77
C THR A 114 -28.40 -15.37 -5.53
N GLN A 115 -28.88 -16.59 -5.81
CA GLN A 115 -30.15 -16.77 -6.50
C GLN A 115 -31.31 -16.11 -5.75
N SER A 116 -31.38 -16.30 -4.44
CA SER A 116 -32.43 -15.72 -3.58
C SER A 116 -32.40 -14.18 -3.58
N ALA A 117 -31.21 -13.57 -3.48
CA ALA A 117 -31.07 -12.12 -3.46
C ALA A 117 -31.45 -11.50 -4.82
N ILE A 118 -31.04 -12.12 -5.94
CA ILE A 118 -31.35 -11.65 -7.29
C ILE A 118 -32.85 -11.77 -7.56
N LEU A 119 -33.49 -12.89 -7.23
CA LEU A 119 -34.95 -13.06 -7.43
C LEU A 119 -35.75 -12.08 -6.59
N LYS A 120 -35.35 -11.89 -5.32
CA LYS A 120 -35.98 -10.89 -4.45
C LYS A 120 -35.82 -9.46 -5.00
N ALA A 121 -34.66 -9.13 -5.56
CA ALA A 121 -34.43 -7.80 -6.16
C ALA A 121 -35.31 -7.59 -7.41
N ILE A 122 -35.54 -8.63 -8.22
CA ILE A 122 -36.50 -8.59 -9.37
C ILE A 122 -37.94 -8.35 -8.90
N GLU A 123 -38.31 -8.94 -7.77
CA GLU A 123 -39.68 -8.76 -7.20
C GLU A 123 -39.87 -7.36 -6.58
N GLN A 124 -38.78 -6.70 -6.16
CA GLN A 124 -38.83 -5.41 -5.48
C GLN A 124 -37.96 -4.34 -6.17
N PRO A 125 -38.26 -4.00 -7.44
CA PRO A 125 -37.52 -2.97 -8.15
C PRO A 125 -37.81 -1.59 -7.60
N ARG A 126 -36.83 -0.68 -7.75
CA ARG A 126 -36.97 0.73 -7.44
C ARG A 126 -36.66 1.63 -8.64
N ASN A 127 -36.79 2.90 -8.49
CA ASN A 127 -36.28 3.89 -9.44
C ASN A 127 -34.78 4.18 -9.18
N ILE A 128 -34.14 4.83 -10.16
CA ILE A 128 -32.78 5.36 -9.97
C ILE A 128 -32.84 6.44 -8.87
N ASP A 129 -31.94 6.34 -7.93
CA ASP A 129 -31.78 7.32 -6.85
C ASP A 129 -30.95 8.51 -7.34
N ILE A 130 -31.62 9.61 -7.65
CA ILE A 130 -30.98 10.82 -8.18
C ILE A 130 -30.07 11.48 -7.14
N ASN A 131 -30.32 11.35 -5.86
CA ASN A 131 -29.46 11.91 -4.81
C ASN A 131 -28.10 11.21 -4.80
N LEU A 132 -28.07 9.88 -4.96
CA LEU A 132 -26.83 9.12 -5.11
C LEU A 132 -26.07 9.51 -6.40
N VAL A 133 -26.79 9.70 -7.52
CA VAL A 133 -26.21 10.19 -8.77
C VAL A 133 -25.61 11.58 -8.58
N ASP A 134 -26.32 12.48 -7.95
CA ASP A 134 -25.87 13.86 -7.67
C ASP A 134 -24.63 13.89 -6.76
N ALA A 135 -24.58 13.01 -5.76
CA ALA A 135 -23.40 12.86 -4.90
C ALA A 135 -22.16 12.40 -5.68
N GLN A 136 -22.32 11.43 -6.61
CA GLN A 136 -21.26 10.99 -7.48
C GLN A 136 -20.83 12.08 -8.47
N GLN A 137 -21.80 12.81 -9.08
CA GLN A 137 -21.53 13.93 -9.97
C GLN A 137 -20.76 15.04 -9.23
N ALA A 138 -21.21 15.43 -8.03
CA ALA A 138 -20.55 16.44 -7.21
C ALA A 138 -19.08 16.09 -6.98
N ARG A 139 -18.79 14.85 -6.58
CA ARG A 139 -17.43 14.37 -6.40
C ARG A 139 -16.63 14.44 -7.70
N ARG A 140 -17.21 13.91 -8.79
CA ARG A 140 -16.54 13.85 -10.10
C ARG A 140 -16.18 15.23 -10.64
N ILE A 141 -17.10 16.19 -10.49
CA ILE A 141 -16.94 17.58 -10.94
C ILE A 141 -15.93 18.31 -10.06
N LEU A 142 -16.02 18.18 -8.74
CA LEU A 142 -15.08 18.83 -7.82
C LEU A 142 -13.64 18.33 -8.03
N ASP A 143 -13.45 17.02 -8.15
CA ASP A 143 -12.12 16.45 -8.42
C ASP A 143 -11.60 16.87 -9.79
N ARG A 144 -12.49 17.08 -10.79
CA ARG A 144 -12.15 17.63 -12.10
C ARG A 144 -11.68 19.09 -11.98
N ILE A 145 -12.41 19.94 -11.27
CA ILE A 145 -12.07 21.35 -11.06
C ILE A 145 -10.69 21.44 -10.40
N VAL A 146 -10.51 20.77 -9.26
CA VAL A 146 -9.23 20.77 -8.54
C VAL A 146 -8.07 20.29 -9.43
N GLY A 147 -8.26 19.15 -10.11
CA GLY A 147 -7.22 18.59 -10.97
C GLY A 147 -6.84 19.44 -12.16
N PHE A 148 -7.80 20.03 -12.84
CA PHE A 148 -7.58 20.85 -14.05
C PHE A 148 -7.06 22.26 -13.75
N GLU A 149 -7.40 22.84 -12.61
CA GLU A 149 -6.90 24.16 -12.23
C GLU A 149 -5.56 24.10 -11.50
N LEU A 150 -5.31 23.13 -10.59
CA LEU A 150 -4.03 23.03 -9.89
C LEU A 150 -2.90 22.45 -10.75
N SER A 151 -3.19 21.52 -11.68
CA SER A 151 -2.12 20.90 -12.46
C SER A 151 -1.36 21.91 -13.33
N PRO A 152 -1.99 22.84 -14.05
CA PRO A 152 -1.29 23.91 -14.78
C PRO A 152 -0.47 24.83 -13.87
N VAL A 153 -0.93 25.11 -12.66
CA VAL A 153 -0.15 25.88 -11.66
C VAL A 153 1.14 25.15 -11.34
N LEU A 154 1.07 23.84 -11.02
CA LEU A 154 2.24 23.02 -10.78
C LEU A 154 3.18 22.95 -11.98
N TRP A 155 2.66 22.88 -13.20
CA TRP A 155 3.48 22.89 -14.43
C TRP A 155 4.26 24.18 -14.60
N LYS A 156 3.63 25.31 -14.30
CA LYS A 156 4.25 26.63 -14.44
C LYS A 156 5.25 26.90 -13.29
N LYS A 157 4.92 26.51 -12.09
CA LYS A 157 5.65 26.91 -10.86
C LYS A 157 6.69 25.89 -10.39
N VAL A 158 6.46 24.58 -10.62
CA VAL A 158 7.32 23.50 -10.17
C VAL A 158 7.97 22.81 -11.39
N LYS A 159 7.26 21.90 -12.07
CA LYS A 159 7.72 21.28 -13.32
C LYS A 159 6.55 20.69 -14.11
N PRO A 160 6.71 20.49 -15.45
CA PRO A 160 5.70 19.85 -16.29
C PRO A 160 5.33 18.43 -15.83
N ALA A 161 4.12 18.01 -16.22
CA ALA A 161 3.54 16.67 -15.98
C ALA A 161 3.23 16.32 -14.53
N LEU A 162 3.28 17.27 -13.59
CA LEU A 162 2.77 17.11 -12.24
C LEU A 162 1.24 17.23 -12.23
N SER A 163 0.60 16.68 -11.21
CA SER A 163 -0.84 16.80 -11.03
C SER A 163 -1.20 16.81 -9.54
N ALA A 164 -2.21 17.55 -9.20
CA ALA A 164 -2.79 17.58 -7.86
C ALA A 164 -4.19 16.98 -7.85
N GLY A 165 -4.64 16.58 -6.70
CA GLY A 165 -5.99 16.11 -6.46
C GLY A 165 -6.28 16.12 -4.98
N ARG A 166 -7.49 16.46 -4.59
CA ARG A 166 -7.91 16.70 -3.21
C ARG A 166 -7.46 15.61 -2.24
N VAL A 167 -7.91 14.38 -2.41
CA VAL A 167 -7.57 13.25 -1.52
C VAL A 167 -6.10 12.82 -1.67
N GLN A 168 -5.58 12.83 -2.88
CA GLN A 168 -4.21 12.40 -3.17
C GLN A 168 -3.16 13.31 -2.53
N SER A 169 -3.34 14.63 -2.63
CA SER A 169 -2.39 15.59 -2.08
C SER A 169 -2.37 15.51 -0.54
N VAL A 170 -3.52 15.28 0.07
CA VAL A 170 -3.62 15.05 1.52
C VAL A 170 -2.95 13.74 1.94
N ALA A 171 -3.07 12.68 1.16
CA ALA A 171 -2.36 11.42 1.42
C ALA A 171 -0.83 11.59 1.33
N VAL A 172 -0.34 12.38 0.36
CA VAL A 172 1.09 12.73 0.26
C VAL A 172 1.52 13.55 1.47
N ARG A 173 0.71 14.53 1.90
CA ARG A 173 0.97 15.35 3.09
C ARG A 173 1.18 14.49 4.34
N LEU A 174 0.33 13.52 4.61
CA LEU A 174 0.47 12.60 5.75
C LEU A 174 1.84 11.89 5.76
N ILE A 175 2.30 11.48 4.58
CA ILE A 175 3.57 10.76 4.43
C ILE A 175 4.75 11.73 4.61
N VAL A 176 4.68 12.94 4.05
CA VAL A 176 5.72 13.97 4.19
C VAL A 176 5.84 14.42 5.66
N GLU A 177 4.72 14.71 6.33
CA GLU A 177 4.71 15.09 7.73
C GLU A 177 5.31 13.98 8.61
N ARG A 178 4.98 12.71 8.35
CA ARG A 178 5.55 11.57 9.07
C ARG A 178 7.08 11.48 8.83
N GLU A 179 7.57 11.70 7.63
CA GLU A 179 9.00 11.69 7.35
C GLU A 179 9.72 12.80 8.13
N ARG A 180 9.13 13.99 8.22
CA ARG A 180 9.67 15.12 8.99
C ARG A 180 9.62 14.88 10.50
N GLU A 181 8.57 14.24 11.00
CA GLU A 181 8.51 13.78 12.40
C GLU A 181 9.69 12.83 12.72
N ILE A 182 9.98 11.91 11.81
CA ILE A 182 11.07 10.95 11.96
C ILE A 182 12.44 11.65 11.93
N GLN A 183 12.64 12.60 11.00
CA GLN A 183 13.87 13.36 10.89
C GLN A 183 14.13 14.27 12.09
N ALA A 184 13.08 14.83 12.67
CA ALA A 184 13.17 15.67 13.86
C ALA A 184 13.28 14.87 15.17
N PHE A 185 13.05 13.55 15.12
CA PHE A 185 13.00 12.72 16.31
C PHE A 185 14.40 12.55 16.92
N GLN A 186 14.49 12.80 18.21
CA GLN A 186 15.68 12.55 19.00
C GLN A 186 15.47 11.33 19.90
N SER A 187 16.28 10.33 19.70
CA SER A 187 16.22 9.10 20.48
C SER A 187 16.81 9.31 21.88
N GLU A 188 16.06 8.93 22.91
CA GLU A 188 16.49 8.96 24.30
C GLU A 188 16.82 7.57 24.81
N ALA A 189 17.95 7.41 25.46
CA ALA A 189 18.37 6.16 26.08
C ALA A 189 17.76 6.01 27.49
N SER A 190 17.39 4.79 27.84
CA SER A 190 16.98 4.39 29.19
C SER A 190 17.27 2.92 29.42
N TYR A 191 17.36 2.51 30.67
CA TYR A 191 17.64 1.12 31.03
C TYR A 191 16.35 0.41 31.46
N ARG A 192 16.03 -0.68 30.75
CA ARG A 192 15.02 -1.66 31.14
C ARG A 192 15.68 -2.68 32.05
N VAL A 193 15.17 -2.82 33.27
CA VAL A 193 15.71 -3.80 34.23
C VAL A 193 14.78 -4.98 34.34
N THR A 194 15.32 -6.16 34.09
CA THR A 194 14.59 -7.44 34.15
C THR A 194 15.31 -8.36 35.12
N ALA A 195 14.57 -8.88 36.09
CA ALA A 195 15.06 -9.92 37.01
C ALA A 195 14.55 -11.30 36.56
N VAL A 196 15.38 -12.29 36.64
CA VAL A 196 15.04 -13.72 36.46
C VAL A 196 15.11 -14.39 37.81
N PHE A 197 13.97 -14.86 38.27
CA PHE A 197 13.83 -15.62 39.53
C PHE A 197 13.69 -17.10 39.26
N LEU A 198 14.32 -17.95 40.09
CA LEU A 198 14.10 -19.39 40.09
C LEU A 198 13.00 -19.72 41.06
N VAL A 199 11.93 -20.29 40.56
CA VAL A 199 10.74 -20.64 41.35
C VAL A 199 10.37 -22.09 41.08
N PRO A 200 10.04 -22.93 42.12
CA PRO A 200 9.58 -24.27 41.87
C PRO A 200 8.20 -24.27 41.15
N ASP A 201 8.06 -25.11 40.16
CA ASP A 201 6.77 -25.40 39.52
C ASP A 201 5.89 -26.31 40.41
N ALA A 202 4.78 -26.80 39.92
CA ALA A 202 3.87 -27.67 40.61
C ALA A 202 4.51 -29.04 40.99
N ASP A 203 5.51 -29.48 40.26
CA ASP A 203 6.27 -30.71 40.47
C ASP A 203 7.54 -30.49 41.29
N GLY A 204 7.78 -29.27 41.76
CA GLY A 204 8.96 -28.87 42.53
C GLY A 204 10.22 -28.62 41.72
N LYS A 205 10.14 -28.58 40.36
CA LYS A 205 11.28 -28.29 39.49
C LYS A 205 11.49 -26.77 39.39
N PRO A 206 12.73 -26.28 39.42
CA PRO A 206 13.02 -24.87 39.28
C PRO A 206 12.68 -24.39 37.83
N VAL A 207 11.83 -23.38 37.71
CA VAL A 207 11.49 -22.72 36.46
C VAL A 207 11.85 -21.24 36.55
N GLU A 208 12.22 -20.65 35.43
CA GLU A 208 12.55 -19.24 35.36
C GLU A 208 11.28 -18.37 35.27
N MET A 209 11.18 -17.41 36.16
CA MET A 209 10.18 -16.37 36.16
C MET A 209 10.84 -15.02 35.90
N LYS A 210 10.49 -14.36 34.78
CA LYS A 210 10.97 -13.03 34.46
C LYS A 210 10.05 -11.98 35.07
N ALA A 211 10.63 -10.96 35.69
CA ALA A 211 9.92 -9.81 36.20
C ALA A 211 10.61 -8.52 35.78
N GLU A 212 9.87 -7.48 35.47
CA GLU A 212 10.38 -6.19 35.03
C GLU A 212 10.27 -5.16 36.15
N LEU A 213 11.27 -4.31 36.31
CA LEU A 213 11.25 -3.19 37.24
C LEU A 213 10.12 -2.22 36.88
N SER A 214 9.42 -1.73 37.90
CA SER A 214 8.23 -0.87 37.76
C SER A 214 8.53 0.47 37.06
N ARG A 215 9.79 0.88 36.94
CA ARG A 215 10.22 2.08 36.24
C ARG A 215 11.42 1.85 35.33
N ARG A 216 11.61 2.74 34.38
CA ARG A 216 12.86 2.83 33.60
C ARG A 216 13.91 3.62 34.38
N ILE A 217 15.16 3.21 34.25
CA ILE A 217 16.31 3.94 34.83
C ILE A 217 16.93 4.80 33.72
N LYS A 218 17.26 6.07 34.03
CA LYS A 218 17.66 7.02 32.98
C LYS A 218 19.11 6.88 32.55
N THR A 219 20.01 6.58 33.48
CA THR A 219 21.45 6.59 33.20
C THR A 219 22.15 5.30 33.57
N LYS A 220 23.28 5.00 32.93
CA LYS A 220 24.11 3.83 33.21
C LYS A 220 24.58 3.81 34.68
N ALA A 221 24.97 4.97 35.21
CA ALA A 221 25.43 5.10 36.60
C ALA A 221 24.31 4.77 37.60
N GLU A 222 23.08 5.22 37.37
CA GLU A 222 21.93 4.86 38.19
C GLU A 222 21.60 3.36 38.07
N ALA A 223 21.71 2.79 36.86
CA ALA A 223 21.49 1.35 36.68
C ALA A 223 22.51 0.50 37.41
N GLN A 224 23.77 0.91 37.38
CA GLN A 224 24.83 0.23 38.12
C GLN A 224 24.57 0.33 39.64
N LYS A 225 24.27 1.52 40.16
CA LYS A 225 23.95 1.73 41.58
C LYS A 225 22.75 0.88 42.02
N PHE A 226 21.72 0.79 41.18
CA PHE A 226 20.57 -0.06 41.44
C PHE A 226 20.94 -1.55 41.51
N LEU A 227 21.77 -2.06 40.58
CA LEU A 227 22.28 -3.42 40.63
C LEU A 227 23.16 -3.68 41.84
N GLU A 228 23.94 -2.70 42.27
CA GLU A 228 24.75 -2.78 43.52
C GLU A 228 23.87 -2.91 44.76
N SER A 229 22.75 -2.15 44.83
CA SER A 229 21.78 -2.28 45.91
C SER A 229 21.10 -3.63 45.91
N CYS A 230 20.79 -4.19 44.74
CA CYS A 230 20.17 -5.51 44.58
C CYS A 230 21.09 -6.67 45.01
N ARG A 231 22.40 -6.49 45.09
CA ARG A 231 23.38 -7.52 45.49
C ARG A 231 23.11 -8.07 46.89
N SER A 232 22.67 -7.23 47.82
CA SER A 232 22.38 -7.58 49.20
C SER A 232 20.88 -7.60 49.51
N ALA A 233 20.05 -7.28 48.53
CA ALA A 233 18.60 -7.21 48.71
C ALA A 233 17.95 -8.60 48.82
N SER A 234 16.90 -8.67 49.61
CA SER A 234 15.95 -9.78 49.56
C SER A 234 14.73 -9.42 48.71
N PHE A 235 14.25 -10.38 47.97
CA PHE A 235 13.11 -10.23 47.09
C PHE A 235 11.90 -11.01 47.64
N THR A 236 10.82 -10.31 47.93
CA THR A 236 9.64 -10.93 48.57
C THR A 236 8.39 -10.58 47.77
N ILE A 237 7.54 -11.55 47.56
CA ILE A 237 6.25 -11.32 46.90
C ILE A 237 5.35 -10.50 47.82
N HIS A 238 5.12 -9.24 47.48
CA HIS A 238 4.26 -8.34 48.24
C HIS A 238 2.79 -8.53 47.92
N ASP A 239 2.46 -8.77 46.66
CA ASP A 239 1.08 -8.96 46.26
C ASP A 239 0.96 -9.86 45.02
N ILE A 240 -0.15 -10.58 44.95
CA ILE A 240 -0.56 -11.40 43.80
C ILE A 240 -1.99 -11.03 43.49
N SER A 241 -2.19 -10.36 42.34
CA SER A 241 -3.52 -9.98 41.89
C SER A 241 -3.88 -10.78 40.65
N THR A 242 -4.92 -11.59 40.75
CA THR A 242 -5.48 -12.31 39.60
C THR A 242 -6.81 -11.70 39.23
N ARG A 243 -6.95 -11.31 37.97
CA ARG A 243 -8.18 -10.70 37.47
C ARG A 243 -8.67 -11.44 36.23
N PRO A 244 -9.96 -11.78 36.19
CA PRO A 244 -10.56 -12.28 34.96
C PRO A 244 -10.60 -11.16 33.92
N LEU A 245 -10.22 -11.49 32.70
CA LEU A 245 -10.25 -10.59 31.54
C LEU A 245 -11.04 -11.28 30.42
N LYS A 246 -11.99 -10.57 29.83
CA LYS A 246 -12.69 -11.03 28.65
C LYS A 246 -12.12 -10.30 27.44
N LYS A 247 -11.68 -11.08 26.44
CA LYS A 247 -11.28 -10.55 25.14
C LYS A 247 -12.44 -10.81 24.16
N SER A 248 -13.02 -9.76 23.59
CA SER A 248 -14.12 -9.85 22.63
C SER A 248 -13.58 -9.86 21.19
N PRO A 249 -14.26 -10.56 20.27
CA PRO A 249 -13.87 -10.57 18.87
C PRO A 249 -14.10 -9.20 18.23
N ALA A 250 -13.30 -8.89 17.22
CA ALA A 250 -13.51 -7.72 16.40
C ALA A 250 -14.72 -7.90 15.46
N ALA A 251 -15.33 -6.77 15.03
CA ALA A 251 -16.45 -6.76 14.12
C ALA A 251 -16.12 -7.41 12.76
N PRO A 252 -17.13 -7.83 11.98
CA PRO A 252 -16.95 -8.24 10.59
C PRO A 252 -16.22 -7.19 9.78
N PHE A 253 -15.64 -7.59 8.64
CA PHE A 253 -14.83 -6.69 7.84
C PHE A 253 -15.62 -5.56 7.16
N THR A 254 -15.08 -4.36 7.27
CA THR A 254 -15.28 -3.26 6.32
C THR A 254 -14.23 -3.32 5.22
N THR A 255 -14.35 -2.50 4.17
CA THR A 255 -13.30 -2.37 3.14
C THR A 255 -11.94 -2.04 3.76
N SER A 256 -11.90 -1.08 4.66
CA SER A 256 -10.67 -0.63 5.31
C SER A 256 -10.04 -1.73 6.16
N THR A 257 -10.80 -2.37 7.03
CA THR A 257 -10.26 -3.42 7.92
C THR A 257 -9.85 -4.68 7.14
N LEU A 258 -10.55 -5.01 6.03
CA LEU A 258 -10.14 -6.09 5.14
C LEU A 258 -8.80 -5.78 4.47
N GLN A 259 -8.61 -4.57 3.97
CA GLN A 259 -7.36 -4.14 3.35
C GLN A 259 -6.19 -4.21 4.35
N GLN A 260 -6.41 -3.80 5.59
CA GLN A 260 -5.41 -3.83 6.66
C GLN A 260 -5.01 -5.27 7.01
N GLU A 261 -5.98 -6.14 7.29
CA GLU A 261 -5.71 -7.53 7.69
C GLU A 261 -5.14 -8.38 6.53
N ALA A 262 -5.61 -8.16 5.31
CA ALA A 262 -5.04 -8.83 4.13
C ALA A 262 -3.58 -8.42 3.88
N ALA A 263 -3.22 -7.16 4.14
CA ALA A 263 -1.83 -6.72 4.04
C ALA A 263 -0.96 -7.38 5.11
N ARG A 264 -1.42 -7.43 6.36
CA ARG A 264 -0.67 -8.01 7.49
C ARG A 264 -0.54 -9.53 7.38
N LYS A 265 -1.64 -10.25 7.15
CA LYS A 265 -1.68 -11.72 7.18
C LYS A 265 -1.30 -12.39 5.86
N LEU A 266 -1.64 -11.76 4.74
CA LEU A 266 -1.48 -12.36 3.42
C LEU A 266 -0.37 -11.69 2.59
N GLY A 267 0.14 -10.53 3.04
CA GLY A 267 1.11 -9.73 2.30
C GLY A 267 0.53 -9.14 1.01
N PHE A 268 -0.80 -8.93 0.94
CA PHE A 268 -1.45 -8.35 -0.23
C PHE A 268 -1.31 -6.83 -0.20
N THR A 269 -1.14 -6.22 -1.37
CA THR A 269 -1.32 -4.78 -1.49
C THR A 269 -2.79 -4.42 -1.38
N VAL A 270 -3.08 -3.16 -1.04
CA VAL A 270 -4.47 -2.67 -0.96
C VAL A 270 -5.20 -2.86 -2.30
N ALA A 271 -4.54 -2.54 -3.42
CA ALA A 271 -5.09 -2.76 -4.76
C ALA A 271 -5.33 -4.25 -5.08
N GLN A 272 -4.40 -5.13 -4.69
CA GLN A 272 -4.54 -6.58 -4.87
C GLN A 272 -5.71 -7.12 -4.06
N THR A 273 -5.87 -6.68 -2.81
CA THR A 273 -6.99 -7.07 -1.95
C THR A 273 -8.32 -6.74 -2.61
N MET A 274 -8.48 -5.51 -3.12
CA MET A 274 -9.73 -5.09 -3.78
C MET A 274 -9.99 -5.85 -5.09
N MET A 275 -8.96 -6.12 -5.88
CA MET A 275 -9.10 -6.91 -7.11
C MET A 275 -9.56 -8.35 -6.81
N VAL A 276 -9.02 -8.98 -5.78
CA VAL A 276 -9.40 -10.35 -5.39
C VAL A 276 -10.80 -10.36 -4.77
N ALA A 277 -11.14 -9.38 -3.91
CA ALA A 277 -12.46 -9.23 -3.31
C ALA A 277 -13.54 -9.01 -4.39
N GLN A 278 -13.26 -8.19 -5.43
CA GLN A 278 -14.15 -7.98 -6.55
C GLN A 278 -14.48 -9.32 -7.26
N ARG A 279 -13.49 -10.16 -7.50
CA ARG A 279 -13.70 -11.49 -8.13
C ARG A 279 -14.54 -12.41 -7.25
N LEU A 280 -14.30 -12.40 -5.94
CA LEU A 280 -15.09 -13.18 -4.99
C LEU A 280 -16.55 -12.72 -4.97
N TYR A 281 -16.80 -11.43 -4.97
CA TYR A 281 -18.13 -10.85 -5.06
C TYR A 281 -18.83 -11.21 -6.39
N GLU A 282 -18.19 -10.95 -7.52
CA GLU A 282 -18.76 -11.22 -8.85
C GLU A 282 -19.05 -12.71 -9.09
N SER A 283 -18.33 -13.59 -8.40
CA SER A 283 -18.59 -15.04 -8.42
C SER A 283 -19.61 -15.50 -7.35
N GLY A 284 -20.23 -14.56 -6.62
CA GLY A 284 -21.25 -14.84 -5.62
C GLY A 284 -20.75 -15.51 -4.35
N LYS A 285 -19.48 -15.31 -3.96
CA LYS A 285 -18.86 -15.97 -2.81
C LYS A 285 -18.84 -15.11 -1.55
N ILE A 286 -18.82 -13.80 -1.71
CA ILE A 286 -18.89 -12.82 -0.62
C ILE A 286 -19.92 -11.73 -0.94
N THR A 287 -20.32 -10.99 0.09
CA THR A 287 -21.11 -9.77 -0.04
C THR A 287 -20.30 -8.65 -0.70
N TYR A 288 -20.95 -7.54 -1.03
CA TYR A 288 -20.30 -6.40 -1.67
C TYR A 288 -19.10 -5.88 -0.86
N MET A 289 -17.96 -5.73 -1.53
CA MET A 289 -16.68 -5.46 -0.87
C MET A 289 -16.38 -3.98 -0.61
N ARG A 290 -17.18 -3.05 -1.11
CA ARG A 290 -17.04 -1.62 -0.85
C ARG A 290 -18.08 -1.18 0.16
N THR A 291 -17.79 -1.40 1.43
CA THR A 291 -18.68 -1.06 2.54
C THR A 291 -17.88 -0.54 3.73
N ASP A 292 -18.44 0.39 4.46
CA ASP A 292 -18.01 0.84 5.77
C ASP A 292 -18.89 0.29 6.90
N SER A 293 -19.91 -0.52 6.55
CA SER A 293 -20.81 -1.17 7.49
C SER A 293 -20.14 -2.40 8.14
N VAL A 294 -20.42 -2.58 9.41
CA VAL A 294 -20.08 -3.79 10.21
C VAL A 294 -21.31 -4.64 10.51
N ASN A 295 -22.48 -4.28 9.98
CA ASN A 295 -23.74 -4.97 10.24
C ASN A 295 -23.81 -6.31 9.50
N LEU A 296 -24.47 -7.29 10.11
CA LEU A 296 -24.82 -8.55 9.47
C LEU A 296 -26.35 -8.68 9.42
N SER A 297 -26.87 -9.21 8.33
CA SER A 297 -28.28 -9.56 8.24
C SER A 297 -28.63 -10.67 9.22
N GLU A 298 -29.91 -10.74 9.62
CA GLU A 298 -30.42 -11.81 10.48
C GLU A 298 -30.17 -13.22 9.90
N LEU A 299 -30.23 -13.34 8.57
CA LEU A 299 -29.88 -14.58 7.90
C LEU A 299 -28.42 -14.97 8.15
N ALA A 300 -27.49 -14.01 8.02
CA ALA A 300 -26.07 -14.24 8.24
C ALA A 300 -25.76 -14.57 9.69
N VAL A 301 -26.39 -13.87 10.65
CA VAL A 301 -26.24 -14.16 12.08
C VAL A 301 -26.73 -15.57 12.41
N ASN A 302 -27.92 -15.94 11.92
CA ASN A 302 -28.50 -17.27 12.17
C ASN A 302 -27.70 -18.41 11.52
N SER A 303 -27.22 -18.20 10.28
CA SER A 303 -26.35 -19.17 9.59
C SER A 303 -25.00 -19.32 10.32
N SER A 304 -24.40 -18.21 10.77
CA SER A 304 -23.16 -18.26 11.56
C SER A 304 -23.35 -19.03 12.87
N LYS A 305 -24.47 -18.78 13.58
CA LYS A 305 -24.83 -19.52 14.80
C LYS A 305 -24.89 -21.01 14.55
N ALA A 306 -25.58 -21.46 13.50
CA ALA A 306 -25.71 -22.86 13.15
C ALA A 306 -24.35 -23.50 12.85
N VAL A 307 -23.51 -22.83 12.07
CA VAL A 307 -22.16 -23.30 11.72
C VAL A 307 -21.27 -23.40 12.95
N ILE A 308 -21.29 -22.42 13.87
CA ILE A 308 -20.49 -22.44 15.09
C ILE A 308 -20.94 -23.58 16.00
N ALA A 309 -22.26 -23.76 16.18
CA ALA A 309 -22.81 -24.85 17.01
C ALA A 309 -22.41 -26.22 16.46
N ASP A 310 -22.49 -26.43 15.15
CA ASP A 310 -22.14 -27.70 14.50
C ASP A 310 -20.63 -27.99 14.57
N MET A 311 -19.77 -26.99 14.31
CA MET A 311 -18.33 -27.19 14.23
C MET A 311 -17.63 -27.23 15.59
N MET A 312 -18.12 -26.47 16.60
CA MET A 312 -17.40 -26.21 17.86
C MET A 312 -18.26 -26.43 19.11
N GLY A 313 -19.60 -26.49 18.94
CA GLY A 313 -20.55 -26.66 20.02
C GLY A 313 -21.17 -25.33 20.51
N GLU A 314 -22.32 -25.47 21.20
CA GLU A 314 -23.14 -24.32 21.66
C GLU A 314 -22.40 -23.35 22.59
N ARG A 315 -21.40 -23.82 23.36
CA ARG A 315 -20.59 -22.97 24.24
C ARG A 315 -19.86 -21.85 23.49
N TYR A 316 -19.52 -22.06 22.23
CA TYR A 316 -18.83 -21.07 21.39
C TYR A 316 -19.76 -20.07 20.73
N VAL A 317 -21.07 -20.29 20.79
CA VAL A 317 -22.07 -19.43 20.12
C VAL A 317 -22.36 -18.20 20.97
N TYR A 318 -22.17 -17.02 20.39
CA TYR A 318 -22.58 -15.77 21.00
C TYR A 318 -22.87 -14.72 19.92
N PRO A 319 -24.10 -14.70 19.38
CA PRO A 319 -24.48 -13.75 18.34
C PRO A 319 -24.35 -12.32 18.81
N ARG A 320 -23.80 -11.46 17.94
CA ARG A 320 -23.61 -10.02 18.22
C ARG A 320 -24.12 -9.17 17.08
N HIS A 321 -24.72 -8.07 17.43
CA HIS A 321 -25.01 -6.97 16.52
C HIS A 321 -23.97 -5.87 16.75
N PHE A 322 -23.29 -5.48 15.70
CA PHE A 322 -22.30 -4.41 15.75
C PHE A 322 -22.95 -3.12 15.19
N ALA A 323 -22.78 -2.02 15.90
CA ALA A 323 -23.24 -0.71 15.44
C ALA A 323 -22.11 -0.01 14.65
N THR A 324 -22.42 0.49 13.48
CA THR A 324 -21.49 1.30 12.69
C THR A 324 -21.33 2.67 13.38
N LYS A 325 -20.09 3.05 13.69
CA LYS A 325 -19.78 4.29 14.42
C LYS A 325 -19.80 5.54 13.51
N THR A 326 -19.75 5.36 12.21
CA THR A 326 -19.64 6.44 11.22
C THR A 326 -21.03 6.99 10.94
N LYS A 327 -21.30 8.23 11.36
CA LYS A 327 -22.48 8.97 10.90
C LYS A 327 -22.35 9.16 9.38
N GLY A 328 -23.36 8.73 8.61
CA GLY A 328 -23.31 8.75 7.14
C GLY A 328 -22.79 7.45 6.51
N ALA A 329 -22.51 6.40 7.32
CA ALA A 329 -22.46 5.05 6.79
C ALA A 329 -23.81 4.73 6.15
N GLN A 330 -23.79 4.18 4.94
CA GLN A 330 -25.00 3.69 4.30
C GLN A 330 -25.52 2.51 5.13
N GLU A 331 -26.41 2.77 6.08
CA GLU A 331 -26.93 1.76 7.04
C GLU A 331 -27.57 0.53 6.35
N ALA A 332 -27.93 0.67 5.08
CA ALA A 332 -28.47 -0.39 4.25
C ALA A 332 -27.44 -1.47 3.84
N HIS A 333 -26.13 -1.17 3.97
CA HIS A 333 -25.07 -2.10 3.55
C HIS A 333 -24.73 -3.11 4.65
N GLU A 334 -24.46 -4.35 4.25
CA GLU A 334 -23.85 -5.35 5.11
C GLU A 334 -22.34 -5.23 5.14
N ALA A 335 -21.73 -5.82 6.17
CA ALA A 335 -20.29 -6.08 6.23
C ALA A 335 -19.84 -7.06 5.13
N ILE A 336 -18.54 -7.10 4.89
CA ILE A 336 -17.95 -8.09 3.97
C ILE A 336 -17.96 -9.46 4.67
N ARG A 337 -18.75 -10.38 4.14
CA ARG A 337 -18.92 -11.74 4.66
C ARG A 337 -19.07 -12.78 3.54
N PRO A 338 -18.90 -14.08 3.83
CA PRO A 338 -19.31 -15.13 2.91
C PRO A 338 -20.82 -15.07 2.63
N THR A 339 -21.23 -15.41 1.43
CA THR A 339 -22.66 -15.53 1.07
C THR A 339 -23.27 -16.76 1.72
N TYR A 340 -22.51 -17.85 1.85
CA TYR A 340 -22.91 -19.12 2.46
C TYR A 340 -21.91 -19.47 3.57
N MET A 341 -22.34 -19.37 4.83
CA MET A 341 -21.48 -19.57 6.00
C MET A 341 -21.00 -21.00 6.18
N GLU A 342 -21.78 -21.98 5.70
CA GLU A 342 -21.44 -23.40 5.71
C GLU A 342 -20.23 -23.74 4.81
N ASN A 343 -19.92 -22.90 3.85
CA ASN A 343 -18.78 -23.07 2.97
C ASN A 343 -17.49 -22.49 3.57
N ALA A 344 -16.88 -23.22 4.51
CA ALA A 344 -15.60 -22.80 5.10
C ALA A 344 -14.44 -22.71 4.09
N LYS A 345 -14.56 -23.38 2.93
CA LYS A 345 -13.58 -23.39 1.85
C LYS A 345 -14.24 -23.22 0.49
N ILE A 346 -13.53 -22.62 -0.43
CA ILE A 346 -13.98 -22.41 -1.81
C ILE A 346 -12.97 -22.93 -2.82
N GLU A 347 -13.45 -23.22 -4.03
CA GLU A 347 -12.60 -23.38 -5.20
C GLU A 347 -12.25 -22.02 -5.79
N GLY A 348 -11.04 -21.91 -6.34
CA GLY A 348 -10.53 -20.69 -6.95
C GLY A 348 -8.99 -20.64 -6.94
N THR A 349 -8.47 -19.50 -7.32
CA THR A 349 -7.02 -19.23 -7.27
C THR A 349 -6.51 -19.27 -5.83
N PRO A 350 -5.20 -19.50 -5.60
CA PRO A 350 -4.63 -19.44 -4.26
C PRO A 350 -4.90 -18.12 -3.52
N GLN A 351 -4.96 -17.01 -4.26
CA GLN A 351 -5.25 -15.69 -3.69
C GLN A 351 -6.71 -15.57 -3.26
N GLU A 352 -7.64 -16.03 -4.09
CA GLU A 352 -9.07 -16.05 -3.76
C GLU A 352 -9.35 -16.92 -2.55
N ARG A 353 -8.76 -18.12 -2.48
CA ARG A 353 -8.91 -19.01 -1.31
C ARG A 353 -8.39 -18.40 -0.03
N LYS A 354 -7.22 -17.73 -0.08
CA LYS A 354 -6.63 -17.09 1.11
C LYS A 354 -7.48 -15.91 1.61
N LEU A 355 -7.95 -15.06 0.69
CA LEU A 355 -8.76 -13.91 1.08
C LEU A 355 -10.14 -14.35 1.60
N TYR A 356 -10.75 -15.36 0.96
CA TYR A 356 -12.00 -15.92 1.43
C TYR A 356 -11.88 -16.55 2.82
N ASP A 357 -10.85 -17.35 3.09
CA ASP A 357 -10.57 -17.94 4.39
C ASP A 357 -10.43 -16.87 5.48
N LEU A 358 -9.75 -15.77 5.17
CA LEU A 358 -9.63 -14.62 6.07
C LEU A 358 -10.99 -13.99 6.39
N ILE A 359 -11.83 -13.77 5.36
CA ILE A 359 -13.17 -13.20 5.51
C ILE A 359 -14.07 -14.15 6.30
N TRP A 360 -14.06 -15.44 5.98
CA TRP A 360 -14.85 -16.44 6.66
C TRP A 360 -14.51 -16.52 8.15
N LYS A 361 -13.22 -16.64 8.48
CA LYS A 361 -12.74 -16.72 9.86
C LYS A 361 -13.12 -15.49 10.68
N ARG A 362 -12.98 -14.30 10.10
CA ARG A 362 -13.35 -13.06 10.78
C ARG A 362 -14.85 -12.98 11.04
N THR A 363 -15.67 -13.35 10.06
CA THR A 363 -17.12 -13.35 10.19
C THR A 363 -17.59 -14.33 11.26
N ILE A 364 -17.13 -15.58 11.22
CA ILE A 364 -17.46 -16.60 12.21
C ILE A 364 -16.99 -16.16 13.60
N ALA A 365 -15.74 -15.72 13.75
CA ALA A 365 -15.20 -15.26 15.01
C ALA A 365 -16.01 -14.11 15.62
N SER A 366 -16.54 -13.20 14.80
CA SER A 366 -17.37 -12.08 15.27
C SER A 366 -18.66 -12.54 15.98
N GLN A 367 -19.14 -13.73 15.68
CA GLN A 367 -20.36 -14.34 16.24
C GLN A 367 -20.08 -15.41 17.30
N MET A 368 -18.81 -15.52 17.73
CA MET A 368 -18.38 -16.47 18.76
C MET A 368 -18.31 -15.83 20.15
N ALA A 369 -18.31 -16.66 21.18
CA ALA A 369 -18.14 -16.24 22.56
C ALA A 369 -16.78 -15.56 22.80
N ASP A 370 -16.74 -14.68 23.80
CA ASP A 370 -15.50 -14.03 24.24
C ASP A 370 -14.48 -15.09 24.69
N ALA A 371 -13.21 -14.78 24.51
CA ALA A 371 -12.17 -15.53 25.18
C ALA A 371 -12.06 -15.09 26.65
N GLU A 372 -12.04 -16.07 27.56
CA GLU A 372 -11.87 -15.82 28.98
C GLU A 372 -10.43 -16.11 29.38
N VAL A 373 -9.78 -15.09 29.88
CA VAL A 373 -8.37 -15.10 30.26
C VAL A 373 -8.24 -14.70 31.71
N GLU A 374 -7.39 -15.34 32.46
CA GLU A 374 -6.95 -14.88 33.77
C GLU A 374 -5.60 -14.21 33.65
N LYS A 375 -5.54 -12.90 33.95
CA LYS A 375 -4.28 -12.15 34.04
C LYS A 375 -3.84 -12.07 35.49
N THR A 376 -2.70 -12.70 35.79
CA THR A 376 -2.06 -12.62 37.09
C THR A 376 -0.91 -11.65 37.04
N THR A 377 -0.91 -10.72 37.97
CA THR A 377 0.20 -9.77 38.18
C THR A 377 0.77 -10.02 39.56
N VAL A 378 2.08 -10.25 39.63
CA VAL A 378 2.83 -10.49 40.86
C VAL A 378 3.74 -9.28 41.11
N SER A 379 3.61 -8.62 42.23
CA SER A 379 4.47 -7.55 42.67
C SER A 379 5.51 -8.08 43.67
N ILE A 380 6.77 -7.90 43.34
CA ILE A 380 7.92 -8.40 44.11
C ILE A 380 8.66 -7.18 44.68
N GLY A 381 8.65 -7.05 45.98
CA GLY A 381 9.35 -6.00 46.71
C GLY A 381 10.84 -6.26 46.80
N ILE A 382 11.62 -5.21 46.85
CA ILE A 382 13.07 -5.19 47.01
C ILE A 382 13.36 -4.57 48.37
N SER A 383 14.05 -5.29 49.26
CA SER A 383 14.25 -4.80 50.64
C SER A 383 14.95 -3.46 50.80
N ASN A 384 15.79 -3.10 49.81
CA ASN A 384 16.64 -1.90 49.85
C ASN A 384 16.13 -0.76 48.96
N GLU A 385 15.02 -0.99 48.27
CA GLU A 385 14.50 -0.05 47.28
C GLU A 385 12.99 0.13 47.48
N ALA A 386 12.46 1.28 47.08
CA ALA A 386 11.03 1.55 47.05
C ALA A 386 10.33 0.96 45.81
N ASP A 387 11.12 0.65 44.81
CA ASP A 387 10.64 0.08 43.54
C ASP A 387 10.29 -1.41 43.70
N THR A 388 9.48 -1.91 42.77
CA THR A 388 9.09 -3.32 42.71
C THR A 388 9.42 -3.92 41.36
N PHE A 389 9.68 -5.22 41.35
CA PHE A 389 9.62 -6.00 40.12
C PHE A 389 8.20 -6.52 39.90
N ASN A 390 7.70 -6.46 38.68
CA ASN A 390 6.39 -6.97 38.31
C ASN A 390 6.54 -8.11 37.32
N ALA A 391 5.94 -9.28 37.65
CA ALA A 391 5.80 -10.37 36.73
C ALA A 391 4.32 -10.49 36.32
N THR A 392 4.06 -10.67 35.04
CA THR A 392 2.71 -10.87 34.52
C THR A 392 2.62 -12.19 33.77
N GLY A 393 1.47 -12.88 33.94
CA GLY A 393 1.18 -14.07 33.19
C GLY A 393 -0.30 -14.13 32.82
N GLU A 394 -0.60 -14.76 31.71
CA GLU A 394 -1.98 -14.97 31.24
C GLU A 394 -2.26 -16.45 31.06
N VAL A 395 -3.41 -16.87 31.55
CA VAL A 395 -3.93 -18.22 31.36
C VAL A 395 -5.26 -18.15 30.64
N VAL A 396 -5.32 -18.75 29.45
CA VAL A 396 -6.58 -18.87 28.72
C VAL A 396 -7.42 -19.96 29.37
N LYS A 397 -8.55 -19.58 29.96
CA LYS A 397 -9.52 -20.53 30.58
C LYS A 397 -10.49 -21.05 29.54
N PHE A 398 -10.87 -20.20 28.62
CA PHE A 398 -11.72 -20.54 27.49
C PHE A 398 -11.25 -19.71 26.28
N ASP A 399 -10.92 -20.36 25.18
CA ASP A 399 -10.36 -19.74 24.03
C ASP A 399 -11.39 -18.93 23.20
N GLY A 400 -12.69 -19.27 23.28
CA GLY A 400 -13.74 -18.54 22.59
C GLY A 400 -13.42 -18.33 21.11
N PHE A 401 -13.57 -17.09 20.64
CA PHE A 401 -13.29 -16.74 19.24
C PHE A 401 -11.80 -16.92 18.83
N LEU A 402 -10.87 -16.93 19.79
CA LEU A 402 -9.44 -17.16 19.51
C LEU A 402 -9.16 -18.54 18.93
N HIS A 403 -10.12 -19.48 19.09
CA HIS A 403 -10.07 -20.80 18.45
C HIS A 403 -10.00 -20.70 16.91
N VAL A 404 -10.68 -19.72 16.32
CA VAL A 404 -10.78 -19.54 14.87
C VAL A 404 -9.91 -18.40 14.36
N TYR A 405 -9.83 -17.29 15.10
CA TYR A 405 -9.26 -16.07 14.61
C TYR A 405 -8.53 -15.27 15.68
N ARG A 406 -7.30 -14.86 15.35
CA ARG A 406 -6.55 -13.87 16.11
C ARG A 406 -6.28 -12.67 15.20
N GLU A 407 -6.55 -11.48 15.68
CA GLU A 407 -6.24 -10.24 14.97
C GLU A 407 -4.72 -10.03 14.89
N SER A 408 -4.24 -9.47 13.79
CA SER A 408 -2.84 -9.08 13.65
C SER A 408 -2.59 -7.76 14.35
N ILE A 409 -1.43 -7.63 14.96
CA ILE A 409 -0.92 -6.38 15.52
C ILE A 409 0.06 -5.80 14.49
N ASP A 410 0.18 -4.49 14.41
CA ASP A 410 1.20 -3.85 13.56
C ASP A 410 2.60 -4.30 14.01
N GLU A 411 3.49 -4.54 13.05
CA GLU A 411 4.86 -5.07 13.28
C GLU A 411 5.68 -4.19 14.23
N ASP A 412 5.28 -2.93 14.39
CA ASP A 412 5.96 -1.93 15.21
C ASP A 412 5.52 -1.94 16.70
N THR A 413 4.60 -2.84 17.08
CA THR A 413 4.19 -2.99 18.49
C THR A 413 5.06 -4.07 19.13
N GLU A 414 5.87 -3.70 20.13
CA GLU A 414 6.60 -4.71 20.94
C GLU A 414 5.60 -5.76 21.41
N GLN A 415 5.70 -6.99 20.90
CA GLN A 415 4.97 -8.12 21.44
C GLN A 415 5.57 -8.42 22.81
N GLU A 416 4.93 -7.94 23.84
CA GLU A 416 5.14 -8.56 25.15
C GLU A 416 4.68 -10.02 25.03
N ASP A 417 5.55 -10.94 25.43
CA ASP A 417 5.25 -12.38 25.53
C ASP A 417 4.14 -12.58 26.61
N GLU A 418 2.91 -12.17 26.29
CA GLU A 418 1.77 -12.15 27.22
C GLU A 418 1.29 -13.55 27.64
N THR A 419 1.77 -14.60 26.99
CA THR A 419 1.30 -15.99 27.22
C THR A 419 2.22 -16.82 28.12
N ARG A 420 2.90 -16.22 29.08
CA ARG A 420 3.70 -16.99 30.03
C ARG A 420 2.84 -17.46 31.19
N LEU A 421 2.82 -18.77 31.41
CA LEU A 421 2.32 -19.36 32.64
C LEU A 421 3.25 -18.97 33.80
N LEU A 422 2.68 -18.35 34.84
CA LEU A 422 3.43 -18.17 36.09
C LEU A 422 3.41 -19.45 36.89
N PRO A 423 4.52 -19.81 37.59
CA PRO A 423 4.53 -20.95 38.52
C PRO A 423 3.63 -20.65 39.72
N PRO A 424 3.32 -21.66 40.52
CA PRO A 424 2.56 -21.47 41.77
C PRO A 424 3.31 -20.55 42.73
N LEU A 425 2.68 -19.45 43.14
CA LEU A 425 3.29 -18.41 43.98
C LEU A 425 2.44 -18.14 45.22
N LYS A 426 3.09 -17.68 46.30
CA LYS A 426 2.43 -17.29 47.54
C LYS A 426 2.88 -15.90 48.00
N LYS A 427 1.96 -15.10 48.51
CA LYS A 427 2.27 -13.84 49.16
C LYS A 427 3.20 -14.06 50.34
N GLY A 428 4.24 -13.23 50.50
CA GLY A 428 5.28 -13.37 51.49
C GLY A 428 6.39 -14.38 51.12
N GLN A 429 6.31 -15.01 49.95
CA GLN A 429 7.36 -15.92 49.49
C GLN A 429 8.61 -15.15 49.13
N VAL A 430 9.75 -15.58 49.64
CA VAL A 430 11.07 -15.07 49.33
C VAL A 430 11.55 -15.72 48.03
N LEU A 431 12.02 -14.92 47.09
CA LEU A 431 12.52 -15.33 45.79
C LEU A 431 14.04 -15.19 45.69
N HIS A 432 14.67 -16.15 45.01
CA HIS A 432 16.09 -16.11 44.71
C HIS A 432 16.24 -15.72 43.23
N HIS A 433 16.95 -14.61 42.97
CA HIS A 433 17.24 -14.22 41.61
C HIS A 433 18.41 -15.03 41.04
N GLN A 434 18.28 -15.46 39.81
CA GLN A 434 19.38 -16.04 39.03
C GLN A 434 20.21 -14.95 38.42
N SER A 435 19.53 -13.92 37.89
CA SER A 435 20.19 -12.73 37.32
C SER A 435 19.29 -11.51 37.39
N ILE A 436 19.86 -10.32 37.44
CA ILE A 436 19.18 -9.04 37.23
C ILE A 436 19.91 -8.30 36.14
N ILE A 437 19.22 -7.99 35.05
CA ILE A 437 19.83 -7.46 33.84
C ILE A 437 19.23 -6.09 33.53
N ALA A 438 20.09 -5.07 33.48
CA ALA A 438 19.74 -3.73 33.03
C ALA A 438 20.21 -3.56 31.59
N THR A 439 19.28 -3.55 30.66
CA THR A 439 19.54 -3.40 29.22
C THR A 439 19.22 -2.00 28.76
N GLU A 440 20.16 -1.34 28.13
CA GLU A 440 19.94 -0.04 27.49
C GLU A 440 18.96 -0.20 26.33
N ARG A 441 17.93 0.64 26.32
CA ARG A 441 16.90 0.71 25.29
C ARG A 441 16.69 2.14 24.90
N PHE A 442 16.33 2.34 23.65
CA PHE A 442 16.17 3.64 23.05
C PHE A 442 14.72 3.85 22.63
N THR A 443 14.23 5.05 22.83
CA THR A 443 12.95 5.43 22.26
C THR A 443 13.00 5.32 20.72
N GLN A 444 11.93 4.88 20.11
CA GLN A 444 11.86 4.73 18.66
C GLN A 444 11.02 5.87 18.07
N HIS A 445 11.39 6.32 16.88
CA HIS A 445 10.59 7.27 16.13
C HIS A 445 9.24 6.65 15.73
N PRO A 446 8.20 7.46 15.45
CA PRO A 446 6.96 6.94 14.91
C PRO A 446 7.22 6.15 13.62
N PRO A 447 6.57 4.99 13.42
CA PRO A 447 6.82 4.16 12.24
C PRO A 447 6.33 4.86 10.96
N ARG A 448 7.04 4.65 9.85
CA ARG A 448 6.55 5.06 8.53
C ARG A 448 5.30 4.29 8.17
N TYR A 449 4.43 4.92 7.38
CA TYR A 449 3.22 4.25 6.92
C TYR A 449 3.53 3.07 6.00
N THR A 450 2.81 1.98 6.22
CA THR A 450 2.54 0.96 5.20
C THR A 450 1.27 1.36 4.43
N GLU A 451 0.94 0.68 3.33
CA GLU A 451 -0.36 0.90 2.67
C GLU A 451 -1.53 0.68 3.66
N ALA A 452 -1.44 -0.34 4.52
CA ALA A 452 -2.44 -0.68 5.51
C ALA A 452 -2.62 0.41 6.58
N SER A 453 -1.53 0.88 7.17
CA SER A 453 -1.59 1.92 8.21
C SER A 453 -1.98 3.29 7.62
N LEU A 454 -1.67 3.56 6.34
CA LEU A 454 -2.17 4.75 5.66
C LEU A 454 -3.68 4.70 5.42
N VAL A 455 -4.23 3.54 5.00
CA VAL A 455 -5.70 3.35 4.89
C VAL A 455 -6.36 3.61 6.23
N ARG A 456 -5.83 3.01 7.30
CA ARG A 456 -6.33 3.25 8.67
C ARG A 456 -6.32 4.73 9.04
N LYS A 457 -5.21 5.43 8.75
CA LYS A 457 -5.08 6.85 9.07
C LYS A 457 -6.05 7.72 8.28
N LEU A 458 -6.27 7.43 7.00
CA LEU A 458 -7.26 8.12 6.16
C LEU A 458 -8.68 7.90 6.70
N GLU A 459 -9.03 6.68 7.09
CA GLU A 459 -10.31 6.34 7.69
C GLU A 459 -10.53 7.08 9.03
N GLU A 460 -9.54 7.06 9.94
CA GLU A 460 -9.57 7.79 11.22
C GLU A 460 -9.83 9.28 11.04
N LEU A 461 -9.29 9.88 9.98
CA LEU A 461 -9.46 11.29 9.64
C LEU A 461 -10.74 11.57 8.84
N GLY A 462 -11.50 10.55 8.46
CA GLY A 462 -12.68 10.70 7.60
C GLY A 462 -12.37 11.07 6.15
N ILE A 463 -11.13 10.84 5.70
CA ILE A 463 -10.62 11.22 4.37
C ILE A 463 -10.75 10.03 3.41
N GLY A 464 -11.50 10.23 2.34
CA GLY A 464 -11.80 9.17 1.38
C GLY A 464 -12.98 8.28 1.82
N ARG A 465 -13.25 7.28 1.02
CA ARG A 465 -14.35 6.31 1.21
C ARG A 465 -13.88 4.92 0.69
N PRO A 466 -14.61 3.84 0.94
CA PRO A 466 -14.27 2.50 0.46
C PRO A 466 -13.86 2.42 -1.01
N SER A 467 -14.47 3.23 -1.87
CA SER A 467 -14.14 3.29 -3.31
C SER A 467 -12.83 4.02 -3.63
N THR A 468 -12.29 4.85 -2.74
CA THR A 468 -11.16 5.76 -3.04
C THR A 468 -9.84 5.40 -2.37
N TYR A 469 -9.80 4.57 -1.31
CA TYR A 469 -8.55 4.24 -0.61
C TYR A 469 -7.52 3.59 -1.55
N ALA A 470 -7.88 2.49 -2.21
CA ALA A 470 -6.97 1.79 -3.11
C ALA A 470 -6.53 2.62 -4.32
N PRO A 471 -7.43 3.34 -5.04
CA PRO A 471 -7.04 4.24 -6.11
C PRO A 471 -6.10 5.35 -5.66
N THR A 472 -6.33 5.97 -4.49
CA THR A 472 -5.48 7.04 -3.96
C THR A 472 -4.06 6.54 -3.73
N ILE A 473 -3.88 5.43 -3.01
CA ILE A 473 -2.59 4.85 -2.70
C ILE A 473 -1.85 4.42 -3.98
N SER A 474 -2.55 3.83 -4.94
CA SER A 474 -1.96 3.46 -6.22
C SER A 474 -1.52 4.71 -7.02
N THR A 475 -2.33 5.76 -7.01
CA THR A 475 -2.07 6.97 -7.81
C THR A 475 -0.87 7.76 -7.29
N ILE A 476 -0.71 7.94 -5.98
CA ILE A 476 0.43 8.67 -5.42
C ILE A 476 1.77 7.98 -5.72
N GLN A 477 1.77 6.63 -5.77
CA GLN A 477 2.93 5.83 -6.16
C GLN A 477 3.19 5.91 -7.68
N GLN A 478 2.15 5.74 -8.52
CA GLN A 478 2.28 5.82 -9.98
C GLN A 478 2.75 7.20 -10.47
N ARG A 479 2.38 8.26 -9.76
CA ARG A 479 2.82 9.64 -10.03
C ARG A 479 4.23 9.93 -9.51
N GLY A 480 4.83 9.00 -8.78
CA GLY A 480 6.16 9.15 -8.21
C GLY A 480 6.25 10.21 -7.12
N TYR A 481 5.16 10.47 -6.40
CA TYR A 481 5.17 11.33 -5.20
C TYR A 481 5.57 10.56 -3.96
N VAL A 482 5.30 9.27 -3.96
CA VAL A 482 5.61 8.32 -2.90
C VAL A 482 6.16 7.06 -3.54
N GLU A 483 7.13 6.45 -2.89
CA GLU A 483 7.65 5.14 -3.29
C GLU A 483 7.68 4.17 -2.10
N LYS A 484 7.67 2.87 -2.40
CA LYS A 484 7.95 1.84 -1.39
C LYS A 484 9.44 1.70 -1.24
N GLY A 485 9.93 2.07 -0.06
CA GLY A 485 11.34 1.99 0.28
C GLY A 485 11.67 0.81 1.20
N GLU A 486 12.94 0.47 1.19
CA GLU A 486 13.57 -0.45 2.13
C GLU A 486 14.80 0.25 2.72
N LYS A 487 14.96 0.17 4.05
CA LYS A 487 16.18 0.60 4.74
C LYS A 487 16.83 -0.61 5.40
N SER A 488 18.12 -0.78 5.21
CA SER A 488 18.89 -1.88 5.80
C SER A 488 19.09 -1.76 7.30
N GLY A 489 18.79 -0.59 7.86
CA GLY A 489 19.09 -0.25 9.24
C GLY A 489 20.58 0.13 9.43
N GLU A 490 20.86 0.64 10.62
CA GLU A 490 22.18 1.07 11.05
C GLU A 490 22.60 0.27 12.27
N GLU A 491 23.90 0.04 12.40
CA GLU A 491 24.46 -0.63 13.58
C GLU A 491 24.50 0.35 14.74
N ARG A 492 23.91 -0.05 15.88
CA ARG A 492 23.89 0.73 17.11
C ARG A 492 24.42 -0.10 18.26
N SER A 493 25.33 0.46 19.03
CA SER A 493 25.80 -0.14 20.26
C SER A 493 24.85 0.16 21.42
N TYR A 494 24.67 -0.80 22.32
CA TYR A 494 23.92 -0.66 23.56
C TYR A 494 24.59 -1.41 24.71
N ASN A 495 24.40 -0.93 25.94
CA ASN A 495 25.02 -1.48 27.11
C ASN A 495 24.11 -2.44 27.86
N ILE A 496 24.68 -3.51 28.37
CA ILE A 496 24.03 -4.48 29.26
C ILE A 496 24.83 -4.57 30.53
N LEU A 497 24.21 -4.20 31.65
CA LEU A 497 24.73 -4.46 32.98
C LEU A 497 24.00 -5.69 33.55
N SER A 498 24.73 -6.68 34.02
CA SER A 498 24.15 -7.91 34.52
C SER A 498 24.70 -8.24 35.89
N LEU A 499 23.83 -8.40 36.88
CA LEU A 499 24.15 -8.93 38.21
C LEU A 499 23.85 -10.43 38.21
N GLN A 500 24.86 -11.25 38.35
CA GLN A 500 24.78 -12.70 38.48
C GLN A 500 25.87 -13.17 39.46
N ASP A 501 25.55 -14.13 40.34
CA ASP A 501 26.48 -14.66 41.34
C ASP A 501 27.20 -13.57 42.14
N SER A 502 26.47 -12.54 42.54
CA SER A 502 26.98 -11.34 43.24
C SER A 502 28.03 -10.54 42.46
N LYS A 503 28.22 -10.79 41.18
CA LYS A 503 29.15 -10.01 40.30
C LYS A 503 28.32 -9.20 39.32
N ILE A 504 28.74 -7.96 39.12
CA ILE A 504 28.18 -7.10 38.07
C ILE A 504 29.13 -7.14 36.90
N THR A 505 28.60 -7.46 35.73
CA THR A 505 29.34 -7.38 34.46
C THR A 505 28.74 -6.28 33.60
N ASP A 506 29.61 -5.63 32.83
CA ASP A 506 29.27 -4.55 31.92
C ASP A 506 29.71 -4.98 30.51
N VAL A 507 28.76 -5.17 29.61
CA VAL A 507 29.02 -5.63 28.24
C VAL A 507 28.34 -4.69 27.25
N THR A 508 29.08 -4.27 26.24
CA THR A 508 28.49 -3.56 25.09
C THR A 508 28.20 -4.55 23.98
N GLN A 509 26.99 -4.52 23.48
CA GLN A 509 26.54 -5.31 22.30
C GLN A 509 26.09 -4.38 21.20
N THR A 510 25.95 -4.91 19.99
CA THR A 510 25.44 -4.19 18.84
C THR A 510 24.14 -4.79 18.34
N GLU A 511 23.26 -3.94 17.84
CA GLU A 511 22.00 -4.32 17.19
C GLU A 511 21.85 -3.54 15.88
N ILE A 512 21.10 -4.08 14.93
CA ILE A 512 20.71 -3.33 13.73
C ILE A 512 19.36 -2.68 14.03
N THR A 513 19.33 -1.33 14.03
CA THR A 513 18.14 -0.53 14.30
C THR A 513 17.68 0.22 13.06
N GLY A 514 16.38 0.56 12.97
CA GLY A 514 15.83 1.35 11.85
C GLY A 514 15.75 0.59 10.53
N ALA A 515 15.89 -0.73 10.53
CA ALA A 515 15.62 -1.55 9.36
C ALA A 515 14.12 -1.52 9.05
N GLU A 516 13.77 -1.15 7.81
CA GLU A 516 12.37 -1.04 7.39
C GLU A 516 12.17 -1.71 6.04
N LYS A 517 11.00 -2.31 5.85
CA LYS A 517 10.63 -2.98 4.61
C LYS A 517 9.25 -2.56 4.15
N ALA A 518 9.12 -2.31 2.84
CA ALA A 518 7.85 -1.97 2.17
C ALA A 518 7.11 -0.77 2.78
N LYS A 519 7.84 0.18 3.38
CA LYS A 519 7.28 1.42 3.93
C LYS A 519 7.10 2.46 2.83
N LEU A 520 6.08 3.31 2.99
CA LEU A 520 5.82 4.43 2.09
C LEU A 520 6.71 5.61 2.48
N MET A 521 7.52 6.06 1.54
CA MET A 521 8.46 7.17 1.70
C MET A 521 8.13 8.26 0.68
N PRO A 522 8.18 9.54 1.05
CA PRO A 522 7.99 10.61 0.09
C PRO A 522 9.22 10.69 -0.82
N THR A 523 9.00 11.01 -2.09
CA THR A 523 10.08 11.40 -2.99
C THR A 523 10.32 12.91 -2.87
N ASP A 524 11.49 13.40 -3.28
CA ASP A 524 11.72 14.84 -3.35
C ASP A 524 10.67 15.59 -4.17
N THR A 525 10.18 14.96 -5.25
CA THR A 525 9.07 15.53 -6.03
C THR A 525 7.78 15.62 -5.21
N GLY A 526 7.48 14.59 -4.44
CA GLY A 526 6.32 14.58 -3.55
C GLY A 526 6.40 15.65 -2.47
N THR A 527 7.56 15.79 -1.84
CA THR A 527 7.83 16.81 -0.82
C THR A 527 7.70 18.22 -1.37
N VAL A 528 8.34 18.52 -2.50
CA VAL A 528 8.28 19.87 -3.14
C VAL A 528 6.85 20.22 -3.58
N VAL A 529 6.09 19.25 -4.11
CA VAL A 529 4.67 19.48 -4.47
C VAL A 529 3.83 19.70 -3.23
N ASN A 530 4.06 18.93 -2.17
CA ASN A 530 3.38 19.11 -0.88
C ASN A 530 3.60 20.53 -0.34
N ASP A 531 4.86 20.97 -0.27
CA ASP A 531 5.22 22.26 0.30
C ASP A 531 4.65 23.42 -0.52
N PHE A 532 4.74 23.32 -1.84
CA PHE A 532 4.12 24.29 -2.72
C PHE A 532 2.60 24.39 -2.50
N LEU A 533 1.92 23.25 -2.41
CA LEU A 533 0.48 23.24 -2.16
C LEU A 533 0.12 23.72 -0.75
N MET A 534 0.94 23.42 0.26
CA MET A 534 0.75 23.94 1.62
C MET A 534 0.92 25.44 1.70
N GLU A 535 1.85 26.03 0.94
CA GLU A 535 2.10 27.47 0.89
C GLU A 535 0.98 28.23 0.18
N TYR A 536 0.54 27.74 -0.98
CA TYR A 536 -0.38 28.49 -1.85
C TYR A 536 -1.84 28.03 -1.78
N PHE A 537 -2.11 26.80 -1.36
CA PHE A 537 -3.43 26.16 -1.29
C PHE A 537 -3.64 25.37 0.01
N PRO A 538 -3.37 25.98 1.19
CA PRO A 538 -3.43 25.26 2.47
C PRO A 538 -4.80 24.62 2.73
N ASN A 539 -5.88 25.26 2.29
CA ASN A 539 -7.24 24.75 2.46
C ASN A 539 -7.47 23.41 1.73
N ILE A 540 -6.87 23.22 0.55
CA ILE A 540 -7.01 21.96 -0.20
C ILE A 540 -6.30 20.79 0.50
N LEU A 541 -5.23 21.08 1.25
CA LEU A 541 -4.47 20.09 2.00
C LEU A 541 -4.95 19.94 3.44
N ASP A 542 -5.92 20.77 3.89
CA ASP A 542 -6.47 20.64 5.24
C ASP A 542 -7.26 19.35 5.40
N TYR A 543 -6.99 18.62 6.49
CA TYR A 543 -7.63 17.34 6.79
C TYR A 543 -9.12 17.49 7.04
N ASN A 544 -9.49 18.53 7.82
CA ASN A 544 -10.89 18.78 8.16
C ASN A 544 -11.69 19.23 6.94
N PHE A 545 -11.07 20.03 6.06
CA PHE A 545 -11.72 20.43 4.82
C PHE A 545 -12.06 19.19 3.97
N THR A 546 -11.10 18.30 3.75
CA THR A 546 -11.33 17.09 2.95
C THR A 546 -12.38 16.17 3.58
N ALA A 547 -12.34 15.98 4.90
CA ALA A 547 -13.34 15.23 5.63
C ALA A 547 -14.74 15.87 5.55
N SER A 548 -14.81 17.21 5.65
CA SER A 548 -16.06 17.96 5.51
C SER A 548 -16.68 17.82 4.13
N VAL A 549 -15.87 17.87 3.08
CA VAL A 549 -16.33 17.65 1.70
C VAL A 549 -16.89 16.24 1.51
N GLU A 550 -16.21 15.21 2.05
CA GLU A 550 -16.75 13.84 2.01
C GLU A 550 -18.09 13.72 2.73
N LYS A 551 -18.23 14.38 3.88
CA LYS A 551 -19.49 14.45 4.62
C LYS A 551 -20.58 15.17 3.81
N GLN A 552 -20.24 16.26 3.14
CA GLN A 552 -21.20 16.99 2.29
C GLN A 552 -21.68 16.11 1.12
N PHE A 553 -20.83 15.25 0.57
CA PHE A 553 -21.28 14.26 -0.44
C PHE A 553 -22.24 13.22 0.16
N ASP A 554 -22.07 12.85 1.42
CA ASP A 554 -23.01 11.98 2.12
C ASP A 554 -24.37 12.71 2.31
N GLU A 555 -24.36 13.96 2.72
CA GLU A 555 -25.54 14.83 2.88
C GLU A 555 -26.30 15.05 1.53
N ILE A 556 -25.57 15.10 0.39
CA ILE A 556 -26.21 15.10 -0.95
C ILE A 556 -26.89 13.75 -1.19
N ALA A 557 -26.23 12.65 -0.90
CA ALA A 557 -26.79 11.31 -1.11
C ALA A 557 -28.06 11.06 -0.27
N GLU A 558 -28.16 11.71 0.90
CA GLU A 558 -29.34 11.70 1.77
C GLU A 558 -30.43 12.71 1.33
N GLY A 559 -30.14 13.52 0.32
CA GLY A 559 -31.07 14.52 -0.20
C GLY A 559 -31.16 15.81 0.65
N GLU A 560 -30.26 15.98 1.61
CA GLU A 560 -30.24 17.14 2.51
C GLU A 560 -29.63 18.39 1.88
N LYS A 561 -28.72 18.22 0.89
CA LYS A 561 -28.03 19.32 0.21
C LYS A 561 -28.08 19.22 -1.31
N LYS A 562 -28.06 20.38 -1.96
CA LYS A 562 -27.93 20.48 -3.42
C LYS A 562 -26.45 20.47 -3.81
N TRP A 563 -26.05 19.60 -4.71
CA TRP A 563 -24.67 19.45 -5.15
C TRP A 563 -24.09 20.72 -5.79
N THR A 564 -24.90 21.49 -6.55
CA THR A 564 -24.46 22.74 -7.17
C THR A 564 -24.11 23.84 -6.16
N ALA A 565 -24.81 23.89 -5.02
CA ALA A 565 -24.51 24.83 -3.96
C ALA A 565 -23.11 24.60 -3.36
N ILE A 566 -22.77 23.34 -3.09
CA ILE A 566 -21.47 22.95 -2.55
C ILE A 566 -20.33 23.30 -3.52
N LEU A 567 -20.52 23.04 -4.82
CA LEU A 567 -19.53 23.39 -5.84
C LEU A 567 -19.35 24.90 -5.97
N LYS A 568 -20.45 25.66 -5.89
CA LYS A 568 -20.43 27.14 -5.97
C LYS A 568 -19.66 27.74 -4.78
N ASP A 569 -19.94 27.27 -3.56
CA ASP A 569 -19.24 27.72 -2.36
C ASP A 569 -17.74 27.40 -2.45
N PHE A 570 -17.39 26.21 -2.87
CA PHE A 570 -15.99 25.81 -3.08
C PHE A 570 -15.29 26.66 -4.15
N TYR A 571 -15.90 26.84 -5.32
CA TYR A 571 -15.29 27.49 -6.47
C TYR A 571 -15.04 28.98 -6.23
N LYS A 572 -15.92 29.63 -5.46
CA LYS A 572 -15.85 31.06 -5.10
C LYS A 572 -14.51 31.44 -4.46
N ASP A 573 -13.97 30.59 -3.61
CA ASP A 573 -12.72 30.85 -2.89
C ASP A 573 -11.51 30.18 -3.57
N PHE A 574 -11.73 29.06 -4.23
CA PHE A 574 -10.67 28.27 -4.87
C PHE A 574 -10.13 28.91 -6.14
N HIS A 575 -10.99 29.30 -7.07
CA HIS A 575 -10.59 29.84 -8.37
C HIS A 575 -9.78 31.14 -8.27
N PRO A 576 -10.15 32.15 -7.48
CA PRO A 576 -9.32 33.33 -7.28
C PRO A 576 -7.94 33.02 -6.71
N SER A 577 -7.83 32.00 -5.83
CA SER A 577 -6.53 31.58 -5.30
C SER A 577 -5.63 31.00 -6.38
N VAL A 578 -6.20 30.26 -7.36
CA VAL A 578 -5.49 29.74 -8.52
C VAL A 578 -4.99 30.88 -9.41
N GLU A 579 -5.85 31.84 -9.74
CA GLU A 579 -5.50 32.99 -10.58
C GLU A 579 -4.40 33.85 -9.94
N ASN A 580 -4.53 34.17 -8.65
CA ASN A 580 -3.53 34.92 -7.89
C ASN A 580 -2.17 34.19 -7.88
N THR A 581 -2.16 32.87 -7.66
CA THR A 581 -0.93 32.08 -7.67
C THR A 581 -0.28 32.05 -9.05
N LEU A 582 -1.08 31.95 -10.13
CA LEU A 582 -0.57 32.02 -11.50
C LEU A 582 0.01 33.39 -11.84
N ALA A 583 -0.56 34.48 -11.35
CA ALA A 583 -0.11 35.84 -11.58
C ALA A 583 1.16 36.20 -10.80
N THR A 584 1.38 35.62 -9.63
CA THR A 584 2.55 35.89 -8.77
C THR A 584 3.84 35.53 -9.48
N LYS A 585 4.83 36.44 -9.48
CA LYS A 585 6.19 36.18 -9.96
C LYS A 585 7.03 35.70 -8.77
N ASN A 586 7.42 34.44 -8.75
CA ASN A 586 8.30 33.92 -7.72
C ASN A 586 9.76 34.22 -8.07
N ALA A 587 10.54 34.69 -7.11
CA ALA A 587 11.97 34.97 -7.27
C ALA A 587 12.75 33.68 -7.54
N HIS A 588 12.35 32.57 -6.92
CA HIS A 588 12.95 31.25 -7.07
C HIS A 588 11.90 30.22 -7.49
N LYS A 589 12.33 29.12 -8.11
CA LYS A 589 11.46 27.99 -8.38
C LYS A 589 11.11 27.27 -7.09
N ALA A 590 9.89 26.75 -6.99
CA ALA A 590 9.50 25.95 -5.85
C ALA A 590 10.47 24.78 -5.63
N GLY A 591 10.89 24.58 -4.37
CA GLY A 591 11.82 23.52 -3.99
C GLY A 591 13.30 23.81 -4.35
N GLU A 592 13.67 25.04 -4.69
CA GLU A 592 15.07 25.43 -4.80
C GLU A 592 15.61 25.84 -3.43
N ARG A 593 16.69 25.18 -3.00
CA ARG A 593 17.40 25.47 -1.75
C ARG A 593 18.84 25.88 -2.09
N ILE A 594 19.27 27.06 -1.62
CA ILE A 594 20.64 27.51 -1.73
C ILE A 594 21.45 26.82 -0.64
N LEU A 595 22.54 26.14 -1.02
CA LEU A 595 23.42 25.41 -0.12
C LEU A 595 24.61 26.27 0.34
N GLY A 596 25.06 27.20 -0.49
CA GLY A 596 26.21 28.06 -0.27
C GLY A 596 26.91 28.45 -1.56
N GLU A 597 28.22 28.65 -1.51
CA GLU A 597 29.07 29.00 -2.64
C GLU A 597 30.14 27.93 -2.88
N GLU A 598 30.47 27.69 -4.15
CA GLU A 598 31.56 26.78 -4.52
C GLU A 598 32.94 27.39 -4.11
N PRO A 599 33.73 26.68 -3.31
CA PRO A 599 35.07 27.13 -2.95
C PRO A 599 35.92 27.38 -4.21
N GLY A 600 36.56 28.55 -4.27
CA GLY A 600 37.47 28.94 -5.36
C GLY A 600 36.82 29.67 -6.52
N SER A 601 35.56 29.38 -6.92
CA SER A 601 34.84 30.12 -7.96
C SER A 601 33.89 31.17 -7.40
N GLY A 602 33.45 31.05 -6.13
CA GLY A 602 32.42 31.91 -5.53
C GLY A 602 31.03 31.77 -6.15
N LYS A 603 30.81 30.77 -7.01
CA LYS A 603 29.52 30.56 -7.66
C LYS A 603 28.52 29.92 -6.69
N GLN A 604 27.28 30.41 -6.77
CA GLN A 604 26.19 29.87 -5.95
C GLN A 604 25.94 28.39 -6.25
N VAL A 605 25.80 27.60 -5.20
CA VAL A 605 25.41 26.19 -5.25
C VAL A 605 23.99 26.08 -4.74
N SER A 606 23.09 25.54 -5.57
CA SER A 606 21.69 25.29 -5.20
C SER A 606 21.27 23.88 -5.56
N VAL A 607 20.31 23.34 -4.83
CA VAL A 607 19.64 22.07 -5.13
C VAL A 607 18.17 22.33 -5.47
N LYS A 608 17.64 21.63 -6.48
CA LYS A 608 16.27 21.83 -6.96
C LYS A 608 15.75 20.65 -7.79
N ILE A 609 14.45 20.66 -8.08
CA ILE A 609 13.86 19.72 -9.02
C ILE A 609 14.19 20.12 -10.46
N GLY A 610 14.98 19.32 -11.15
CA GLY A 610 15.25 19.43 -12.56
C GLY A 610 14.24 18.65 -13.43
N ARG A 611 14.43 18.71 -14.76
CA ARG A 611 13.56 18.00 -15.73
C ARG A 611 13.49 16.49 -15.47
N PHE A 612 14.59 15.88 -15.06
CA PHE A 612 14.74 14.43 -14.91
C PHE A 612 14.83 13.97 -13.43
N GLY A 613 14.58 14.86 -12.48
CA GLY A 613 14.65 14.58 -11.04
C GLY A 613 15.45 15.65 -10.28
N PRO A 614 15.76 15.41 -8.99
CA PRO A 614 16.53 16.31 -8.17
C PRO A 614 17.95 16.54 -8.72
N VAL A 615 18.40 17.79 -8.74
CA VAL A 615 19.71 18.18 -9.25
C VAL A 615 20.36 19.24 -8.37
N VAL A 616 21.68 19.16 -8.20
CA VAL A 616 22.49 20.27 -7.73
C VAL A 616 22.91 21.11 -8.94
N GLN A 617 22.87 22.42 -8.78
CA GLN A 617 23.33 23.39 -9.75
C GLN A 617 24.42 24.25 -9.16
N ILE A 618 25.51 24.44 -9.91
CA ILE A 618 26.56 25.42 -9.61
C ILE A 618 26.52 26.52 -10.65
N GLY A 619 26.41 27.76 -10.19
CA GLY A 619 26.23 28.95 -11.01
C GLY A 619 24.77 29.25 -11.35
N THR A 620 24.53 30.45 -11.84
CA THR A 620 23.21 30.96 -12.22
C THR A 620 23.14 31.27 -13.73
N ALA A 621 21.93 31.51 -14.26
CA ALA A 621 21.76 31.89 -15.65
C ALA A 621 22.33 33.29 -15.99
N GLY A 622 22.65 34.10 -14.97
CA GLY A 622 23.26 35.41 -15.11
C GLY A 622 24.79 35.40 -15.10
N ASP A 623 25.42 34.28 -14.88
CA ASP A 623 26.86 34.13 -14.84
C ASP A 623 27.44 34.09 -16.25
N ASN A 624 28.70 34.49 -16.42
CA ASN A 624 29.40 34.47 -17.72
C ASN A 624 29.56 33.04 -18.30
N GLU A 625 29.47 32.03 -17.46
CA GLU A 625 29.55 30.62 -17.84
C GLU A 625 28.20 29.91 -17.63
N LYS A 626 27.93 28.89 -18.44
CA LYS A 626 26.72 28.07 -18.26
C LYS A 626 26.75 27.33 -16.93
N PRO A 627 25.62 27.30 -16.22
CA PRO A 627 25.52 26.55 -15.00
C PRO A 627 25.84 25.05 -15.21
N ARG A 628 26.53 24.44 -14.23
CA ARG A 628 26.80 23.01 -14.17
C ARG A 628 25.72 22.31 -13.36
N PHE A 629 25.40 21.07 -13.74
CA PHE A 629 24.35 20.28 -13.08
C PHE A 629 24.85 18.87 -12.75
N ALA A 630 24.51 18.38 -11.56
CA ALA A 630 24.71 16.99 -11.14
C ALA A 630 23.42 16.43 -10.54
N GLN A 631 23.07 15.18 -10.87
CA GLN A 631 21.89 14.51 -10.29
C GLN A 631 22.22 14.03 -8.87
N LEU A 632 21.23 14.11 -7.97
CA LEU A 632 21.33 13.51 -6.64
C LEU A 632 21.37 11.98 -6.78
N LYS A 633 22.11 11.34 -5.86
CA LYS A 633 22.07 9.89 -5.70
C LYS A 633 20.73 9.49 -5.04
N LYS A 634 20.36 8.20 -5.11
CA LYS A 634 19.09 7.70 -4.58
C LYS A 634 18.93 7.84 -3.05
N ASP A 635 20.03 7.86 -2.36
CA ASP A 635 20.14 7.99 -0.91
C ASP A 635 20.22 9.45 -0.42
N MET A 636 20.24 10.41 -1.36
CA MET A 636 20.28 11.84 -1.08
C MET A 636 18.93 12.50 -1.35
N SER A 637 18.59 13.51 -0.54
CA SER A 637 17.35 14.29 -0.65
C SER A 637 17.66 15.78 -0.77
N ILE A 638 16.80 16.52 -1.47
CA ILE A 638 16.84 17.98 -1.54
C ILE A 638 16.80 18.60 -0.15
N GLU A 639 16.05 18.01 0.79
CA GLU A 639 15.86 18.57 2.13
C GLU A 639 17.12 18.47 2.99
N THR A 640 17.90 17.39 2.85
CA THR A 640 18.98 17.06 3.80
C THR A 640 20.37 17.24 3.25
N ILE A 641 20.58 17.25 1.92
CA ILE A 641 21.90 17.35 1.31
C ILE A 641 22.67 18.60 1.80
N THR A 642 23.92 18.41 2.19
CA THR A 642 24.83 19.48 2.59
C THR A 642 25.58 20.07 1.39
N LEU A 643 26.26 21.20 1.60
CA LEU A 643 27.12 21.81 0.56
C LEU A 643 28.27 20.87 0.16
N GLU A 644 28.88 20.23 1.13
CA GLU A 644 30.00 19.30 0.95
C GLU A 644 29.57 18.10 0.08
N GLU A 645 28.45 17.46 0.45
CA GLU A 645 27.88 16.34 -0.30
C GLU A 645 27.48 16.73 -1.73
N ALA A 646 26.94 17.95 -1.90
CA ALA A 646 26.57 18.49 -3.19
C ALA A 646 27.80 18.70 -4.09
N LEU A 647 28.90 19.20 -3.55
CA LEU A 647 30.14 19.41 -4.29
C LEU A 647 30.81 18.07 -4.69
N GLU A 648 30.66 17.02 -3.87
CA GLU A 648 31.14 15.67 -4.20
C GLU A 648 30.52 15.13 -5.49
N LEU A 649 29.26 15.48 -5.79
CA LEU A 649 28.57 15.04 -7.02
C LEU A 649 29.21 15.56 -8.30
N PHE A 650 29.97 16.67 -8.21
CA PHE A 650 30.66 17.27 -9.36
C PHE A 650 32.09 16.73 -9.60
N LYS A 651 32.58 15.85 -8.73
CA LYS A 651 33.82 15.11 -8.96
C LYS A 651 33.72 14.12 -10.12
N LEU A 652 32.50 13.80 -10.55
CA LEU A 652 32.21 13.00 -11.75
C LEU A 652 31.58 13.88 -12.83
N PRO A 653 31.84 13.66 -14.15
CA PRO A 653 32.71 12.61 -14.69
C PRO A 653 34.20 12.87 -14.47
N ARG A 654 34.98 11.82 -14.21
CA ARG A 654 36.44 11.83 -14.02
C ARG A 654 37.12 11.07 -15.15
N THR A 655 38.18 11.65 -15.72
CA THR A 655 39.04 10.95 -16.67
C THR A 655 40.04 10.09 -15.90
N LEU A 656 40.07 8.79 -16.21
CA LEU A 656 40.98 7.82 -15.59
C LEU A 656 42.29 7.68 -16.35
N GLY A 657 42.29 7.90 -17.67
CA GLY A 657 43.43 7.75 -18.54
C GLY A 657 43.00 7.35 -19.96
N GLU A 658 43.87 6.64 -20.67
CA GLU A 658 43.60 6.17 -22.03
C GLU A 658 43.71 4.63 -22.12
N TYR A 659 42.87 4.04 -22.95
CA TYR A 659 42.91 2.64 -23.32
C TYR A 659 42.63 2.50 -24.82
N GLU A 660 43.52 1.79 -25.53
CA GLU A 660 43.47 1.63 -27.00
C GLU A 660 43.45 2.99 -27.74
N GLY A 661 44.20 3.99 -27.22
CA GLY A 661 44.24 5.33 -27.79
C GLY A 661 42.96 6.17 -27.67
N LYS A 662 42.05 5.75 -26.75
CA LYS A 662 40.79 6.44 -26.44
C LYS A 662 40.68 6.72 -24.95
N THR A 663 40.16 7.88 -24.62
CA THR A 663 39.96 8.32 -23.24
C THR A 663 38.98 7.41 -22.50
N VAL A 664 39.35 6.98 -21.33
CA VAL A 664 38.49 6.26 -20.38
C VAL A 664 37.98 7.26 -19.34
N THR A 665 36.67 7.39 -19.28
CA THR A 665 36.00 8.26 -18.30
C THR A 665 35.06 7.47 -17.43
N ILE A 666 34.92 7.90 -16.16
CA ILE A 666 33.89 7.37 -15.29
C ILE A 666 32.86 8.49 -15.03
N GLY A 667 31.60 8.13 -15.08
CA GLY A 667 30.49 9.03 -14.85
C GLY A 667 29.30 8.33 -14.22
N THR A 668 28.25 9.09 -13.90
CA THR A 668 26.99 8.58 -13.37
C THR A 668 25.86 8.87 -14.36
N GLY A 669 25.03 7.90 -14.65
CA GLY A 669 23.88 8.02 -15.56
C GLY A 669 22.59 7.45 -14.96
N ARG A 670 21.52 7.45 -15.75
CA ARG A 670 20.18 6.97 -15.35
C ARG A 670 20.18 5.56 -14.72
N TYR A 671 21.12 4.73 -15.12
CA TYR A 671 21.22 3.34 -14.67
C TYR A 671 22.32 3.10 -13.61
N GLY A 672 22.90 4.19 -13.08
CA GLY A 672 23.97 4.17 -12.10
C GLY A 672 25.33 4.56 -12.67
N PRO A 673 26.43 4.38 -11.90
CA PRO A 673 27.79 4.67 -12.34
C PRO A 673 28.20 3.77 -13.52
N TYR A 674 28.98 4.35 -14.45
CA TYR A 674 29.48 3.66 -15.63
C TYR A 674 30.88 4.11 -16.00
N VAL A 675 31.64 3.21 -16.58
CA VAL A 675 32.88 3.53 -17.33
C VAL A 675 32.50 3.73 -18.80
N HIS A 676 32.97 4.79 -19.40
CA HIS A 676 32.81 5.07 -20.83
C HIS A 676 34.17 5.05 -21.55
N ASN A 677 34.23 4.30 -22.63
CA ASN A 677 35.37 4.28 -23.54
C ASN A 677 34.88 4.01 -24.97
N ASN A 678 35.29 4.83 -25.91
CA ASN A 678 35.01 4.68 -27.35
C ASN A 678 33.53 4.40 -27.69
N GLY A 679 32.58 5.13 -27.08
CA GLY A 679 31.13 4.94 -27.30
C GLY A 679 30.52 3.77 -26.51
N MET A 680 31.33 2.99 -25.82
CA MET A 680 30.86 1.88 -24.97
C MET A 680 30.66 2.35 -23.53
N TYR A 681 29.49 2.06 -22.95
CA TYR A 681 29.13 2.33 -21.54
C TYR A 681 29.09 1.04 -20.77
N THR A 682 29.99 0.85 -19.82
CA THR A 682 30.06 -0.34 -18.96
C THR A 682 29.61 0.00 -17.56
N SER A 683 28.54 -0.64 -17.04
CA SER A 683 28.03 -0.38 -15.69
C SER A 683 29.01 -0.82 -14.64
N LEU A 684 29.20 -0.01 -13.58
CA LEU A 684 29.99 -0.39 -12.42
C LEU A 684 29.21 -1.38 -11.53
N PRO A 685 29.91 -2.41 -11.01
CA PRO A 685 29.39 -3.21 -9.91
C PRO A 685 29.14 -2.34 -8.67
N LYS A 686 28.11 -2.67 -7.88
CA LYS A 686 27.77 -1.92 -6.66
C LYS A 686 28.85 -1.93 -5.58
N THR A 687 29.80 -2.83 -5.68
CA THR A 687 30.92 -3.00 -4.75
C THR A 687 32.11 -2.07 -5.04
N ILE A 688 32.09 -1.34 -6.16
CA ILE A 688 33.18 -0.45 -6.58
C ILE A 688 32.71 1.02 -6.46
N ASP A 689 33.46 1.82 -5.68
CA ASP A 689 33.21 3.25 -5.61
C ASP A 689 33.68 3.94 -6.91
N PRO A 690 32.80 4.71 -7.59
CA PRO A 690 33.18 5.44 -8.81
C PRO A 690 34.24 6.52 -8.58
N LEU A 691 34.45 6.99 -7.35
CA LEU A 691 35.49 7.96 -7.03
C LEU A 691 36.87 7.30 -6.81
N GLU A 692 36.92 6.04 -6.42
CA GLU A 692 38.16 5.32 -6.10
C GLU A 692 38.65 4.40 -7.22
N ILE A 693 37.78 4.01 -8.15
CA ILE A 693 38.15 3.08 -9.26
C ILE A 693 39.40 3.56 -9.99
N THR A 694 40.32 2.63 -10.22
CA THR A 694 41.55 2.83 -10.97
C THR A 694 41.37 2.61 -12.47
N LEU A 695 42.31 3.11 -13.28
CA LEU A 695 42.31 2.84 -14.73
C LEU A 695 42.40 1.33 -15.03
N ALA A 696 43.17 0.57 -14.27
CA ALA A 696 43.33 -0.86 -14.46
C ALA A 696 42.01 -1.61 -14.26
N GLU A 697 41.29 -1.33 -13.20
CA GLU A 697 39.97 -1.91 -12.92
C GLU A 697 38.95 -1.53 -13.96
N ALA A 698 38.97 -0.27 -14.44
CA ALA A 698 38.09 0.19 -15.50
C ALA A 698 38.34 -0.54 -16.82
N ILE A 699 39.64 -0.79 -17.18
CA ILE A 699 40.03 -1.57 -18.34
C ILE A 699 39.53 -3.01 -18.23
N GLN A 700 39.67 -3.62 -17.05
CA GLN A 700 39.19 -4.98 -16.83
C GLN A 700 37.69 -5.06 -17.09
N LEU A 701 36.87 -4.13 -16.55
CA LEU A 701 35.42 -4.09 -16.78
C LEU A 701 35.07 -3.90 -18.26
N ILE A 702 35.82 -3.06 -18.98
CA ILE A 702 35.64 -2.86 -20.42
C ILE A 702 35.94 -4.17 -21.17
N GLN A 703 37.04 -4.88 -20.81
CA GLN A 703 37.42 -6.11 -21.43
C GLN A 703 36.38 -7.21 -21.19
N GLU A 704 35.93 -7.40 -19.94
CA GLU A 704 34.88 -8.34 -19.58
C GLU A 704 33.60 -8.10 -20.39
N LYS A 705 33.26 -6.84 -20.63
CA LYS A 705 32.10 -6.50 -21.44
C LYS A 705 32.33 -6.81 -22.93
N LYS A 706 33.50 -6.49 -23.48
CA LYS A 706 33.88 -6.84 -24.86
C LYS A 706 33.81 -8.37 -25.08
N ASP A 707 34.33 -9.13 -24.13
CA ASP A 707 34.31 -10.59 -24.19
C ASP A 707 32.88 -11.16 -24.10
N ALA A 708 32.06 -10.58 -23.22
CA ALA A 708 30.64 -10.94 -23.10
C ALA A 708 29.85 -10.59 -24.37
N GLU A 709 30.13 -9.48 -25.02
CA GLU A 709 29.51 -9.11 -26.31
C GLU A 709 29.98 -10.01 -27.45
N ALA A 710 31.25 -10.37 -27.47
CA ALA A 710 31.77 -11.32 -28.44
C ALA A 710 31.13 -12.71 -28.29
N GLN A 711 30.97 -13.22 -27.05
CA GLN A 711 30.29 -14.47 -26.74
C GLN A 711 28.78 -14.45 -27.01
N LYS A 712 28.17 -13.27 -27.15
CA LYS A 712 26.76 -13.14 -27.48
C LYS A 712 26.46 -13.53 -28.92
N HIS A 713 27.37 -13.28 -29.84
CA HIS A 713 27.22 -13.61 -31.25
C HIS A 713 27.83 -14.98 -31.55
N ILE A 714 26.99 -16.00 -31.76
CA ILE A 714 27.43 -17.38 -32.07
C ILE A 714 27.79 -17.50 -33.55
N LYS A 715 26.95 -16.92 -34.43
CA LYS A 715 27.16 -16.97 -35.88
C LYS A 715 26.48 -15.83 -36.58
N LYS A 716 27.17 -15.20 -37.56
CA LYS A 716 26.65 -14.21 -38.48
C LYS A 716 26.75 -14.76 -39.91
N PHE A 717 25.83 -14.35 -40.76
CA PHE A 717 25.77 -14.74 -42.16
C PHE A 717 26.02 -13.52 -43.03
N GLU A 718 27.10 -13.57 -43.84
CA GLU A 718 27.48 -12.45 -44.73
C GLU A 718 26.43 -12.20 -45.82
N GLU A 719 25.73 -13.25 -46.25
CA GLU A 719 24.70 -13.23 -47.29
C GLU A 719 23.38 -12.61 -46.78
N GLU A 720 23.12 -12.59 -45.45
CA GLU A 720 21.94 -12.03 -44.82
C GLU A 720 22.30 -11.42 -43.45
N PRO A 721 22.89 -10.21 -43.45
CA PRO A 721 23.40 -9.57 -42.21
C PRO A 721 22.38 -9.33 -41.10
N GLU A 722 21.08 -9.30 -41.44
CA GLU A 722 20.00 -9.16 -40.46
C GLU A 722 19.67 -10.46 -39.72
N LEU A 723 20.26 -11.60 -40.14
CA LEU A 723 20.08 -12.90 -39.54
C LEU A 723 21.32 -13.28 -38.75
N GLU A 724 21.17 -13.38 -37.43
CA GLU A 724 22.26 -13.76 -36.52
C GLU A 724 21.82 -14.84 -35.55
N ILE A 725 22.73 -15.71 -35.13
CA ILE A 725 22.51 -16.63 -34.03
C ILE A 725 23.15 -16.03 -32.79
N LEU A 726 22.31 -15.81 -31.78
CA LEU A 726 22.69 -15.14 -30.55
C LEU A 726 22.54 -16.04 -29.32
N ASN A 727 23.42 -15.79 -28.34
CA ASN A 727 23.32 -16.35 -27.00
C ASN A 727 22.64 -15.36 -26.09
N GLY A 728 21.35 -15.53 -25.82
CA GLY A 728 20.54 -14.60 -25.04
C GLY A 728 20.26 -15.08 -23.62
N ARG A 729 19.67 -14.20 -22.79
CA ARG A 729 19.31 -14.48 -21.39
C ARG A 729 18.42 -15.73 -21.20
N TYR A 730 17.66 -16.10 -22.21
CA TYR A 730 16.75 -17.26 -22.19
C TYR A 730 17.24 -18.43 -23.03
N GLY A 731 18.50 -18.40 -23.41
CA GLY A 731 19.17 -19.40 -24.25
C GLY A 731 19.46 -18.95 -25.67
N GLN A 732 20.03 -19.84 -26.45
CA GLN A 732 20.43 -19.58 -27.83
C GLN A 732 19.24 -19.46 -28.75
N HIS A 733 19.26 -18.47 -29.65
CA HIS A 733 18.14 -18.17 -30.54
C HIS A 733 18.63 -17.52 -31.83
N ILE A 734 17.80 -17.61 -32.87
CA ILE A 734 18.01 -16.87 -34.13
C ILE A 734 17.32 -15.51 -33.98
N SER A 735 18.06 -14.43 -34.23
CA SER A 735 17.53 -13.06 -34.34
C SER A 735 17.41 -12.69 -35.81
N TYR A 736 16.22 -12.31 -36.25
CA TYR A 736 15.97 -11.89 -37.63
C TYR A 736 14.91 -10.80 -37.69
N LYS A 737 15.26 -9.67 -38.31
CA LYS A 737 14.38 -8.49 -38.47
C LYS A 737 13.68 -8.05 -37.18
N GLY A 738 14.42 -8.02 -36.07
CA GLY A 738 13.91 -7.61 -34.76
C GLY A 738 13.05 -8.63 -34.03
N SER A 739 12.88 -9.84 -34.57
CA SER A 739 12.17 -10.98 -33.93
C SER A 739 13.14 -12.08 -33.55
N ASN A 740 12.85 -12.77 -32.43
CA ASN A 740 13.69 -13.85 -31.92
C ASN A 740 12.97 -15.20 -32.07
N TYR A 741 13.68 -16.18 -32.69
CA TYR A 741 13.18 -17.52 -32.97
C TYR A 741 13.99 -18.56 -32.20
N LYS A 742 13.32 -19.45 -31.50
CA LYS A 742 13.94 -20.42 -30.62
C LYS A 742 14.55 -21.55 -31.40
N ILE A 743 15.82 -21.86 -31.14
CA ILE A 743 16.50 -23.05 -31.71
C ILE A 743 16.02 -24.29 -30.96
N PRO A 744 15.60 -25.38 -31.65
CA PRO A 744 15.29 -26.67 -31.04
C PRO A 744 16.47 -27.22 -30.23
N LYS A 745 16.19 -27.93 -29.14
CA LYS A 745 17.21 -28.36 -28.17
C LYS A 745 18.19 -29.45 -28.72
N ASP A 746 17.78 -30.09 -29.75
CA ASP A 746 18.50 -31.16 -30.47
C ASP A 746 19.42 -30.63 -31.57
N ILE A 747 19.45 -29.34 -31.81
CA ILE A 747 20.27 -28.68 -32.83
C ILE A 747 21.41 -27.89 -32.16
N ILE A 748 22.63 -28.10 -32.64
CA ILE A 748 23.79 -27.34 -32.21
C ILE A 748 23.81 -26.01 -32.99
N PRO A 749 23.73 -24.85 -32.34
CA PRO A 749 23.61 -23.57 -33.04
C PRO A 749 24.77 -23.21 -33.96
N GLN A 750 25.98 -23.66 -33.65
CA GLN A 750 27.18 -23.43 -34.47
C GLN A 750 27.09 -24.13 -35.83
N ASP A 751 26.37 -25.24 -35.90
CA ASP A 751 26.27 -26.08 -37.12
C ASP A 751 25.15 -25.61 -38.06
N LEU A 752 24.28 -24.69 -37.60
CA LEU A 752 23.21 -24.15 -38.42
C LEU A 752 23.76 -23.34 -39.62
N ASN A 753 23.32 -23.72 -40.81
CA ASN A 753 23.53 -22.88 -42.00
C ASN A 753 22.36 -21.93 -42.24
N LEU A 754 22.49 -21.06 -43.23
CA LEU A 754 21.49 -20.02 -43.53
C LEU A 754 20.12 -20.61 -43.88
N ASP A 755 20.08 -21.70 -44.66
CA ASP A 755 18.82 -22.33 -45.09
C ASP A 755 18.09 -23.00 -43.93
N ALA A 756 18.84 -23.66 -43.04
CA ALA A 756 18.25 -24.25 -41.82
C ALA A 756 17.70 -23.17 -40.87
N CYS A 757 18.36 -22.01 -40.76
CA CYS A 757 17.82 -20.89 -40.00
C CYS A 757 16.51 -20.34 -40.59
N ARG A 758 16.44 -20.23 -41.93
CA ARG A 758 15.22 -19.81 -42.64
C ARG A 758 14.06 -20.80 -42.45
N GLU A 759 14.33 -22.11 -42.44
CA GLU A 759 13.32 -23.12 -42.14
C GLU A 759 12.78 -22.99 -40.72
N ILE A 760 13.66 -22.83 -39.75
CA ILE A 760 13.25 -22.62 -38.34
C ILE A 760 12.40 -21.35 -38.21
N ILE A 761 12.76 -20.26 -38.87
CA ILE A 761 11.98 -19.01 -38.89
C ILE A 761 10.62 -19.25 -39.52
N LYS A 762 10.59 -19.93 -40.69
CA LYS A 762 9.32 -20.20 -41.42
C LYS A 762 8.37 -21.05 -40.57
N LEU A 763 8.84 -22.11 -39.93
CA LEU A 763 8.06 -22.97 -39.07
C LEU A 763 7.47 -22.22 -37.82
N GLN A 764 8.17 -21.22 -37.32
CA GLN A 764 7.71 -20.46 -36.14
C GLN A 764 6.93 -19.19 -36.51
N SER A 765 6.97 -18.76 -37.77
CA SER A 765 6.21 -17.62 -38.30
C SER A 765 4.85 -18.01 -38.89
N ASP A 766 4.55 -19.30 -39.04
CA ASP A 766 3.29 -19.79 -39.59
C ASP A 766 2.15 -19.64 -38.55
N PRO A 767 1.08 -18.89 -38.85
CA PRO A 767 -0.05 -18.71 -37.93
C PRO A 767 -0.82 -19.99 -37.60
N ASP A 768 -0.75 -21.01 -38.47
CA ASP A 768 -1.50 -22.28 -38.39
C ASP A 768 -0.67 -23.45 -37.80
N ALA A 769 0.57 -23.23 -37.43
CA ALA A 769 1.41 -24.27 -36.83
C ALA A 769 0.94 -24.61 -35.39
N PRO A 770 0.86 -25.92 -35.03
CA PRO A 770 0.37 -26.35 -33.72
C PRO A 770 1.27 -25.82 -32.61
N LYS A 771 0.72 -24.94 -31.75
CA LYS A 771 1.41 -24.37 -30.61
C LYS A 771 1.89 -25.45 -29.66
N ALA A 772 3.20 -25.71 -29.65
CA ALA A 772 3.83 -26.61 -28.69
C ALA A 772 3.49 -26.16 -27.26
N LYS A 773 3.02 -27.09 -26.43
CA LYS A 773 2.61 -26.86 -25.02
C LYS A 773 3.67 -26.06 -24.26
N ARG A 774 3.30 -24.87 -23.79
CA ARG A 774 4.09 -24.06 -22.88
C ARG A 774 4.34 -24.86 -21.59
N GLY A 775 5.56 -25.38 -21.42
CA GLY A 775 6.00 -26.03 -20.19
C GLY A 775 5.95 -25.03 -19.02
N LYS A 776 5.22 -25.38 -17.97
CA LYS A 776 5.23 -24.67 -16.68
C LYS A 776 6.63 -24.77 -16.07
N TYR A 777 7.36 -23.67 -16.00
CA TYR A 777 8.59 -23.59 -15.22
C TYR A 777 8.26 -23.38 -13.75
N THR A 778 8.43 -24.42 -12.95
CA THR A 778 8.53 -24.30 -11.48
C THR A 778 9.87 -23.66 -11.13
N LYS A 779 9.82 -22.50 -10.47
CA LYS A 779 11.01 -21.91 -9.84
C LYS A 779 11.50 -22.83 -8.72
N LYS A 780 12.67 -23.46 -8.90
CA LYS A 780 13.45 -23.96 -7.77
C LYS A 780 14.11 -22.76 -7.09
N LYS A 781 13.79 -22.58 -5.80
CA LYS A 781 14.52 -21.69 -4.89
C LYS A 781 15.96 -22.19 -4.72
N LYS A 782 16.92 -21.29 -4.87
CA LYS A 782 18.16 -21.29 -4.11
C LYS A 782 18.23 -19.98 -3.33
#